data_6c20d5888a0e088521a0f4fb37efe6ce
#
_entry.id   6c20d5888a0e088521a0f4fb37efe6ce
#
_cell.length_a   1.000
_cell.length_b   1.000
_cell.length_c   1.000
_cell.angle_alpha   90.00
_cell.angle_beta   90.00
_cell.angle_gamma   90.00
#
_symmetry.space_group_name_H-M   'P 1'
#
loop_
_entity.id
_entity.type
_entity.pdbx_description
1 polymer ?
#
loop_
_entity_poly.entity_id
_entity_poly.type
_entity_poly.pdbx_seq_one_letter_code
_entity_poly.pdbx_strand_id
1 'polypeptide(L)'
;MTFDYPAADRDATVDVLHGVTIADPYRYLEDPDSERTRAFVRVQNDLSRPYLDALPGAAPFLALTAALVTAPRRGVPWERGGRYFVIANPGELDQDRLLIGGSLQSLLEAPTVLLDPNELSADGTVAMTAARVSPNGTYLAYALAEAGSDWRTIKVRRTGDGRDLTDELRWTKWVDPTWLPDESGFLYWRYPEPSGALFTEAMGAGELVLHRLGEDAGSDVVVWSRPEDPEWIASPWVAPDGGWLVLAASPGTDSRTTIEARRLVLDAAGRCRIGEHAVAVVAELIDAHQVVASAGDTLYLRTERDAPRGRLVAADLAAPDRPWVDVIAEDPSDVLVDIGPAAGAFVLLWSSDAAHRVEIVDREGRFLGRPELPAPMSVIAINSRQAGSEIFVGVTSFTRPSRSYRLDVAGGALELSALPPAGADVELPEVSFQRVRAASADGTPVPMSVLRRVDLPDGPRPTLLYGYGGFDIPVLPAFSALFSSWVAAGGVLAVANLRGGGEFGAQWHRGGMLHAKQNVFDDLFGCARELFSSGVTTPEQLAVHGRSNGGLLVGAAITQHPELFAAALPTVGVLDMLRYHLFTIGWAWTSDYGSPDDADEFAVLHGYSPLQRLVPGTSYPPTLICTGDHDDRVVPAHSLKFGAELQRCQGGPGPVLLRVDTRAGHGMGKPARALAAEYADQLAFAAEHTGLAPTLLHDLVPHLGRGSSSTARTKSLTSVTPVPQPPR
;
A
#
# COMPACT_ATOMS: atom_id res chain seq x y z
N MET A 1 16.61 -15.14 30.79
CA MET A 1 15.62 -14.57 31.74
C MET A 1 14.26 -15.04 31.27
N THR A 2 13.44 -15.61 32.14
CA THR A 2 12.03 -15.81 31.83
C THR A 2 11.33 -14.47 32.00
N PHE A 3 10.62 -13.99 31.00
CA PHE A 3 9.81 -12.79 31.11
C PHE A 3 8.60 -13.08 32.00
N ASP A 4 8.33 -12.18 32.93
CA ASP A 4 7.12 -12.22 33.75
C ASP A 4 6.05 -11.38 33.06
N TYR A 5 5.24 -12.05 32.24
CA TYR A 5 4.19 -11.38 31.48
C TYR A 5 3.02 -11.02 32.42
N PRO A 6 2.44 -9.82 32.26
CA PRO A 6 1.21 -9.48 32.95
C PRO A 6 0.10 -10.45 32.54
N ALA A 7 -0.56 -11.05 33.55
CA ALA A 7 -1.62 -12.00 33.28
C ALA A 7 -2.78 -11.32 32.55
N ALA A 8 -3.08 -11.77 31.34
CA ALA A 8 -4.31 -11.39 30.66
C ALA A 8 -5.48 -12.22 31.22
N ASP A 9 -6.59 -11.57 31.53
CA ASP A 9 -7.81 -12.26 31.96
C ASP A 9 -8.30 -13.20 30.87
N ARG A 10 -8.88 -14.34 31.27
CA ARG A 10 -9.39 -15.32 30.32
C ARG A 10 -10.85 -15.63 30.63
N ASP A 11 -11.73 -15.31 29.71
CA ASP A 11 -13.16 -15.60 29.79
C ASP A 11 -13.45 -17.01 29.24
N ALA A 12 -14.59 -17.58 29.61
CA ALA A 12 -15.04 -18.89 29.09
C ALA A 12 -15.77 -18.79 27.74
N THR A 13 -15.50 -17.72 26.97
CA THR A 13 -16.15 -17.47 25.69
C THR A 13 -15.73 -18.50 24.64
N VAL A 14 -16.71 -19.05 23.95
CA VAL A 14 -16.50 -20.00 22.86
C VAL A 14 -17.45 -19.70 21.70
N ASP A 15 -17.00 -19.94 20.47
CA ASP A 15 -17.85 -20.03 19.29
C ASP A 15 -17.97 -21.48 18.84
N VAL A 16 -19.04 -21.82 18.15
CA VAL A 16 -19.20 -23.11 17.48
C VAL A 16 -19.39 -22.85 15.98
N LEU A 17 -18.35 -23.13 15.22
CA LEU A 17 -18.34 -22.94 13.77
C LEU A 17 -18.28 -24.32 13.11
N HIS A 18 -19.27 -24.65 12.28
CA HIS A 18 -19.35 -25.95 11.56
C HIS A 18 -19.15 -27.19 12.45
N GLY A 19 -19.66 -27.12 13.71
CA GLY A 19 -19.51 -28.19 14.69
C GLY A 19 -18.17 -28.23 15.44
N VAL A 20 -17.25 -27.34 15.14
CA VAL A 20 -15.97 -27.18 15.85
C VAL A 20 -16.12 -26.13 16.93
N THR A 21 -15.73 -26.46 18.17
CA THR A 21 -15.72 -25.50 19.29
C THR A 21 -14.40 -24.71 19.29
N ILE A 22 -14.50 -23.42 19.14
CA ILE A 22 -13.37 -22.47 19.13
C ILE A 22 -13.38 -21.65 20.40
N ALA A 23 -12.36 -21.83 21.25
CA ALA A 23 -12.19 -21.02 22.45
C ALA A 23 -11.68 -19.61 22.07
N ASP A 24 -12.32 -18.57 22.63
CA ASP A 24 -11.91 -17.18 22.46
C ASP A 24 -11.87 -16.46 23.82
N PRO A 25 -10.90 -16.82 24.67
CA PRO A 25 -10.85 -16.32 26.05
C PRO A 25 -10.53 -14.82 26.13
N TYR A 26 -10.09 -14.22 25.06
CA TYR A 26 -9.73 -12.79 24.99
C TYR A 26 -10.73 -11.98 24.16
N ARG A 27 -11.96 -12.46 23.95
CA ARG A 27 -13.03 -11.78 23.24
C ARG A 27 -13.25 -10.33 23.71
N TYR A 28 -13.03 -10.06 24.99
CA TYR A 28 -13.18 -8.73 25.55
C TYR A 28 -12.20 -7.69 24.96
N LEU A 29 -11.07 -8.13 24.38
CA LEU A 29 -10.11 -7.26 23.67
C LEU A 29 -10.63 -6.75 22.32
N GLU A 30 -11.78 -7.22 21.87
CA GLU A 30 -12.45 -6.72 20.65
C GLU A 30 -13.14 -5.37 20.86
N ASP A 31 -13.39 -4.97 22.11
CA ASP A 31 -13.89 -3.65 22.46
C ASP A 31 -12.72 -2.73 22.89
N PRO A 32 -12.17 -1.89 21.97
CA PRO A 32 -11.05 -1.01 22.28
C PRO A 32 -11.41 0.10 23.27
N ASP A 33 -12.69 0.40 23.41
CA ASP A 33 -13.21 1.46 24.27
C ASP A 33 -13.45 1.00 25.71
N SER A 34 -13.48 -0.31 25.96
CA SER A 34 -13.63 -0.83 27.32
C SER A 34 -12.41 -0.49 28.20
N GLU A 35 -12.67 -0.18 29.49
CA GLU A 35 -11.59 0.07 30.44
C GLU A 35 -10.69 -1.16 30.62
N ARG A 36 -11.24 -2.36 30.44
CA ARG A 36 -10.49 -3.63 30.53
C ARG A 36 -9.45 -3.73 29.41
N THR A 37 -9.81 -3.40 28.17
CA THR A 37 -8.89 -3.38 27.03
C THR A 37 -7.85 -2.27 27.17
N ARG A 38 -8.28 -1.07 27.55
CA ARG A 38 -7.35 0.06 27.79
C ARG A 38 -6.35 -0.26 28.92
N ALA A 39 -6.79 -0.94 29.99
CA ALA A 39 -5.90 -1.40 31.05
C ALA A 39 -4.87 -2.42 30.53
N PHE A 40 -5.30 -3.39 29.73
CA PHE A 40 -4.40 -4.36 29.08
C PHE A 40 -3.35 -3.65 28.22
N VAL A 41 -3.77 -2.73 27.35
CA VAL A 41 -2.85 -1.96 26.48
C VAL A 41 -1.82 -1.18 27.31
N ARG A 42 -2.25 -0.48 28.37
CA ARG A 42 -1.31 0.25 29.25
C ARG A 42 -0.26 -0.67 29.85
N VAL A 43 -0.68 -1.80 30.43
CA VAL A 43 0.25 -2.75 31.07
C VAL A 43 1.21 -3.37 30.05
N GLN A 44 0.76 -3.66 28.83
CA GLN A 44 1.63 -4.17 27.76
C GLN A 44 2.65 -3.11 27.30
N ASN A 45 2.25 -1.85 27.17
CA ASN A 45 3.18 -0.76 26.84
C ASN A 45 4.17 -0.49 28.00
N ASP A 46 3.73 -0.58 29.26
CA ASP A 46 4.59 -0.45 30.45
C ASP A 46 5.64 -1.59 30.52
N LEU A 47 5.34 -2.76 30.01
CA LEU A 47 6.29 -3.87 29.86
C LEU A 47 7.26 -3.63 28.70
N SER A 48 6.75 -3.26 27.55
CA SER A 48 7.54 -3.22 26.30
C SER A 48 8.44 -1.97 26.21
N ARG A 49 7.97 -0.81 26.66
CA ARG A 49 8.71 0.44 26.50
C ARG A 49 10.09 0.44 27.17
N PRO A 50 10.22 0.07 28.49
CA PRO A 50 11.55 0.03 29.14
C PRO A 50 12.52 -0.97 28.47
N TYR A 51 11.99 -2.09 27.96
CA TYR A 51 12.79 -3.06 27.24
C TYR A 51 13.35 -2.47 25.94
N LEU A 52 12.48 -1.88 25.12
CA LEU A 52 12.86 -1.30 23.83
C LEU A 52 13.82 -0.10 24.00
N ASP A 53 13.58 0.75 25.00
CA ASP A 53 14.44 1.90 25.31
C ASP A 53 15.84 1.51 25.74
N ALA A 54 15.98 0.34 26.40
CA ALA A 54 17.26 -0.17 26.87
C ALA A 54 18.09 -0.87 25.79
N LEU A 55 17.53 -1.13 24.60
CA LEU A 55 18.27 -1.81 23.52
C LEU A 55 19.41 -0.95 22.98
N PRO A 56 20.59 -1.52 22.75
CA PRO A 56 21.76 -0.79 22.24
C PRO A 56 21.49 -0.10 20.90
N GLY A 57 20.61 -0.68 20.09
CA GLY A 57 20.19 -0.15 18.78
C GLY A 57 19.18 0.98 18.83
N ALA A 58 18.49 1.23 19.96
CA ALA A 58 17.37 2.16 20.03
C ALA A 58 17.73 3.58 19.55
N ALA A 59 18.73 4.21 20.15
CA ALA A 59 19.12 5.58 19.79
C ALA A 59 19.76 5.69 18.40
N PRO A 60 20.70 4.83 17.95
CA PRO A 60 21.25 4.90 16.60
C PRO A 60 20.21 4.70 15.50
N PHE A 61 19.31 3.71 15.65
CA PHE A 61 18.23 3.52 14.68
C PHE A 61 17.25 4.69 14.66
N LEU A 62 16.87 5.23 15.83
CA LEU A 62 15.99 6.41 15.89
C LEU A 62 16.61 7.60 15.17
N ALA A 63 17.89 7.87 15.34
CA ALA A 63 18.56 8.96 14.67
C ALA A 63 18.55 8.81 13.14
N LEU A 64 18.81 7.58 12.63
CA LEU A 64 18.82 7.33 11.19
C LEU A 64 17.41 7.31 10.60
N THR A 65 16.46 6.59 11.22
CA THR A 65 15.07 6.53 10.74
C THR A 65 14.43 7.91 10.75
N ALA A 66 14.67 8.73 11.79
CA ALA A 66 14.20 10.11 11.82
C ALA A 66 14.78 10.92 10.65
N ALA A 67 16.09 10.87 10.41
CA ALA A 67 16.71 11.58 9.29
C ALA A 67 16.14 11.17 7.93
N LEU A 68 15.85 9.88 7.73
CA LEU A 68 15.30 9.36 6.48
C LEU A 68 13.81 9.70 6.30
N VAL A 69 13.01 9.60 7.37
CA VAL A 69 11.58 9.89 7.34
C VAL A 69 11.31 11.38 7.19
N THR A 70 12.13 12.22 7.82
CA THR A 70 12.01 13.69 7.75
C THR A 70 12.86 14.31 6.64
N ALA A 71 13.48 13.52 5.75
CA ALA A 71 14.16 14.07 4.59
C ALA A 71 13.16 14.83 3.67
N PRO A 72 13.59 15.97 3.08
CA PRO A 72 12.76 16.69 2.14
C PRO A 72 12.30 15.79 1.00
N ARG A 73 10.98 15.79 0.74
CA ARG A 73 10.39 14.95 -0.30
C ARG A 73 9.39 15.70 -1.16
N ARG A 74 9.32 15.34 -2.41
CA ARG A 74 8.35 15.85 -3.38
C ARG A 74 7.81 14.68 -4.19
N GLY A 75 6.48 14.55 -4.22
CA GLY A 75 5.78 13.59 -5.04
C GLY A 75 5.85 13.92 -6.53
N VAL A 76 5.08 13.21 -7.31
CA VAL A 76 5.00 13.40 -8.76
C VAL A 76 4.05 14.56 -9.08
N PRO A 77 4.49 15.60 -9.79
CA PRO A 77 3.62 16.71 -10.18
C PRO A 77 2.48 16.25 -11.10
N TRP A 78 1.39 17.02 -11.09
CA TRP A 78 0.33 16.88 -12.09
C TRP A 78 -0.19 18.25 -12.51
N GLU A 79 -0.84 18.32 -13.67
CA GLU A 79 -1.40 19.54 -14.22
C GLU A 79 -2.93 19.44 -14.34
N ARG A 80 -3.64 20.51 -13.99
CA ARG A 80 -5.09 20.71 -14.22
C ARG A 80 -5.37 22.19 -14.47
N GLY A 81 -6.14 22.46 -15.55
CA GLY A 81 -6.56 23.82 -15.88
C GLY A 81 -5.43 24.83 -16.08
N GLY A 82 -4.28 24.40 -16.60
CA GLY A 82 -3.09 25.24 -16.79
C GLY A 82 -2.29 25.52 -15.52
N ARG A 83 -2.60 24.85 -14.40
CA ARG A 83 -1.89 24.94 -13.12
C ARG A 83 -1.23 23.63 -12.77
N TYR A 84 -0.13 23.71 -12.05
CA TYR A 84 0.65 22.56 -11.61
C TYR A 84 0.51 22.38 -10.10
N PHE A 85 0.42 21.12 -9.68
CA PHE A 85 0.23 20.73 -8.30
C PHE A 85 1.25 19.66 -7.91
N VAL A 86 1.61 19.62 -6.62
CA VAL A 86 2.45 18.55 -6.07
C VAL A 86 2.22 18.40 -4.58
N ILE A 87 2.24 17.19 -4.09
CA ILE A 87 2.30 16.89 -2.66
C ILE A 87 3.78 16.88 -2.26
N ALA A 88 4.15 17.63 -1.22
CA ALA A 88 5.53 17.76 -0.81
C ALA A 88 5.67 18.01 0.69
N ASN A 89 6.84 17.66 1.22
CA ASN A 89 7.25 17.97 2.58
C ASN A 89 8.66 18.55 2.52
N PRO A 90 8.90 19.75 3.09
CA PRO A 90 10.23 20.35 3.10
C PRO A 90 11.21 19.63 4.04
N GLY A 91 10.72 18.64 4.83
CA GLY A 91 11.46 17.89 5.84
C GLY A 91 10.88 18.13 7.22
N GLU A 92 10.93 18.61 8.11
CA GLU A 92 10.57 18.94 9.50
C GLU A 92 9.06 18.84 9.84
N LEU A 93 8.18 18.63 8.86
CA LEU A 93 6.74 18.57 9.07
C LEU A 93 6.25 17.14 9.31
N ASP A 94 5.25 16.97 10.18
CA ASP A 94 4.62 15.69 10.44
C ASP A 94 3.78 15.21 9.25
N GLN A 95 3.12 16.14 8.53
CA GLN A 95 2.25 15.85 7.40
C GLN A 95 2.73 16.52 6.11
N ASP A 96 2.42 15.91 4.97
CA ASP A 96 2.69 16.47 3.65
C ASP A 96 1.73 17.60 3.31
N ARG A 97 2.19 18.59 2.53
CA ARG A 97 1.42 19.73 2.07
C ARG A 97 1.09 19.62 0.59
N LEU A 98 -0.03 20.18 0.17
CA LEU A 98 -0.35 20.39 -1.24
C LEU A 98 0.13 21.78 -1.68
N LEU A 99 0.97 21.78 -2.71
CA LEU A 99 1.53 22.98 -3.31
C LEU A 99 0.94 23.21 -4.70
N ILE A 100 0.84 24.51 -5.10
CA ILE A 100 0.35 24.93 -6.41
C ILE A 100 1.31 25.94 -7.06
N GLY A 101 1.43 25.88 -8.39
CA GLY A 101 2.15 26.84 -9.22
C GLY A 101 1.41 27.14 -10.53
N GLY A 102 1.56 28.36 -11.06
CA GLY A 102 1.00 28.75 -12.35
C GLY A 102 1.75 28.14 -13.55
N SER A 103 2.93 27.57 -13.31
CA SER A 103 3.75 26.82 -14.27
C SER A 103 4.55 25.77 -13.53
N LEU A 104 5.09 24.77 -14.24
CA LEU A 104 6.00 23.79 -13.62
C LEU A 104 7.20 24.48 -12.97
N GLN A 105 7.79 25.49 -13.61
CA GLN A 105 8.90 26.23 -13.04
C GLN A 105 8.51 26.92 -11.74
N SER A 106 7.39 27.65 -11.69
CA SER A 106 6.94 28.32 -10.45
C SER A 106 6.59 27.30 -9.35
N LEU A 107 6.04 26.13 -9.70
CA LEU A 107 5.81 25.05 -8.74
C LEU A 107 7.12 24.54 -8.11
N LEU A 108 8.18 24.44 -8.90
CA LEU A 108 9.47 23.90 -8.44
C LEU A 108 10.30 24.90 -7.65
N GLU A 109 10.25 26.20 -8.02
CA GLU A 109 11.13 27.24 -7.48
C GLU A 109 10.47 28.07 -6.37
N ALA A 110 9.19 28.41 -6.51
CA ALA A 110 8.45 29.28 -5.59
C ALA A 110 6.96 28.91 -5.50
N PRO A 111 6.64 27.69 -5.04
CA PRO A 111 5.25 27.25 -4.95
C PRO A 111 4.47 28.01 -3.87
N THR A 112 3.16 28.10 -4.08
CA THR A 112 2.23 28.53 -3.05
C THR A 112 1.68 27.31 -2.31
N VAL A 113 1.56 27.37 -0.99
CA VAL A 113 0.89 26.34 -0.20
C VAL A 113 -0.62 26.48 -0.42
N LEU A 114 -1.24 25.44 -0.98
CA LEU A 114 -2.69 25.41 -1.18
C LEU A 114 -3.42 24.76 0.00
N LEU A 115 -2.81 23.72 0.61
CA LEU A 115 -3.32 23.06 1.80
C LEU A 115 -2.17 22.60 2.68
N ASP A 116 -2.23 22.94 3.97
CA ASP A 116 -1.29 22.49 5.00
C ASP A 116 -2.05 21.78 6.13
N PRO A 117 -2.03 20.43 6.19
CA PRO A 117 -2.67 19.70 7.28
C PRO A 117 -2.05 19.97 8.66
N ASN A 118 -0.78 20.40 8.72
CA ASN A 118 -0.10 20.70 9.98
C ASN A 118 -0.70 21.90 10.73
N GLU A 119 -1.46 22.75 10.04
CA GLU A 119 -2.20 23.87 10.64
C GLU A 119 -3.55 23.43 11.24
N LEU A 120 -3.99 22.18 10.96
CA LEU A 120 -5.32 21.67 11.35
C LEU A 120 -5.31 20.92 12.69
N SER A 121 -4.16 20.42 13.14
CA SER A 121 -4.02 19.77 14.44
C SER A 121 -2.67 20.05 15.08
N ALA A 122 -2.67 20.29 16.39
CA ALA A 122 -1.43 20.62 17.13
C ALA A 122 -0.50 19.41 17.32
N ASP A 123 -1.02 18.21 17.22
CA ASP A 123 -0.28 16.94 17.39
C ASP A 123 0.10 16.26 16.06
N GLY A 124 -0.27 16.87 14.93
CA GLY A 124 0.04 16.37 13.60
C GLY A 124 -0.74 15.11 13.20
N THR A 125 -1.86 14.79 13.86
CA THR A 125 -2.65 13.59 13.58
C THR A 125 -3.67 13.76 12.45
N VAL A 126 -3.95 14.98 11.99
CA VAL A 126 -4.81 15.24 10.83
C VAL A 126 -3.98 15.16 9.56
N ALA A 127 -4.35 14.27 8.65
CA ALA A 127 -3.67 14.05 7.39
C ALA A 127 -4.59 14.30 6.18
N MET A 128 -4.02 14.82 5.09
CA MET A 128 -4.69 14.84 3.79
C MET A 128 -4.54 13.46 3.14
N THR A 129 -5.66 12.79 2.92
CA THR A 129 -5.69 11.44 2.33
C THR A 129 -6.08 11.41 0.86
N ALA A 130 -6.71 12.48 0.35
CA ALA A 130 -6.99 12.66 -1.07
C ALA A 130 -6.96 14.15 -1.45
N ALA A 131 -6.58 14.43 -2.69
CA ALA A 131 -6.60 15.74 -3.32
C ALA A 131 -7.02 15.61 -4.78
N ARG A 132 -8.21 16.07 -5.13
CA ARG A 132 -8.78 15.96 -6.48
C ARG A 132 -9.14 17.35 -7.01
N VAL A 133 -8.29 17.86 -7.90
CA VAL A 133 -8.49 19.16 -8.55
C VAL A 133 -9.53 19.01 -9.65
N SER A 134 -10.46 19.95 -9.76
CA SER A 134 -11.50 19.98 -10.78
C SER A 134 -10.92 20.16 -12.19
N PRO A 135 -11.65 19.81 -13.28
CA PRO A 135 -11.13 19.78 -14.64
C PRO A 135 -10.46 21.08 -15.12
N ASN A 136 -11.06 22.24 -14.79
CA ASN A 136 -10.51 23.55 -15.15
C ASN A 136 -9.57 24.15 -14.07
N GLY A 137 -9.28 23.39 -13.01
CA GLY A 137 -8.40 23.84 -11.94
C GLY A 137 -9.01 24.86 -10.99
N THR A 138 -10.34 25.05 -11.00
CA THR A 138 -11.02 26.05 -10.18
C THR A 138 -11.13 25.65 -8.72
N TYR A 139 -11.43 24.38 -8.47
CA TYR A 139 -11.68 23.83 -7.16
C TYR A 139 -10.76 22.64 -6.84
N LEU A 140 -10.56 22.42 -5.55
CA LEU A 140 -9.93 21.25 -4.97
C LEU A 140 -10.93 20.57 -4.04
N ALA A 141 -11.37 19.34 -4.35
CA ALA A 141 -11.98 18.47 -3.36
C ALA A 141 -10.85 17.69 -2.65
N TYR A 142 -10.81 17.80 -1.32
CA TYR A 142 -9.77 17.16 -0.53
C TYR A 142 -10.37 16.41 0.65
N ALA A 143 -9.78 15.28 0.99
CA ALA A 143 -10.21 14.46 2.11
C ALA A 143 -9.21 14.53 3.25
N LEU A 144 -9.72 14.69 4.47
CA LEU A 144 -8.96 14.66 5.71
C LEU A 144 -9.33 13.44 6.53
N ALA A 145 -8.34 12.78 7.11
CA ALA A 145 -8.50 11.74 8.11
C ALA A 145 -7.78 12.13 9.41
N GLU A 146 -8.28 11.64 10.54
CA GLU A 146 -7.73 11.90 11.87
C GLU A 146 -7.18 10.62 12.48
N ALA A 147 -6.06 10.72 13.21
CA ALA A 147 -5.42 9.63 13.96
C ALA A 147 -5.13 8.37 13.12
N GLY A 148 -5.01 8.52 11.79
CA GLY A 148 -4.74 7.42 10.88
C GLY A 148 -5.94 6.50 10.59
N SER A 149 -7.15 6.88 11.00
CA SER A 149 -8.39 6.21 10.62
C SER A 149 -8.62 6.26 9.10
N ASP A 150 -9.32 5.28 8.55
CA ASP A 150 -9.79 5.30 7.17
C ASP A 150 -11.03 6.19 6.96
N TRP A 151 -11.69 6.61 8.03
CA TRP A 151 -12.78 7.57 7.95
C TRP A 151 -12.28 8.94 7.53
N ARG A 152 -12.96 9.50 6.52
CA ARG A 152 -12.58 10.77 5.90
C ARG A 152 -13.72 11.78 5.95
N THR A 153 -13.33 13.06 6.02
CA THR A 153 -14.22 14.20 5.75
C THR A 153 -13.74 14.89 4.48
N ILE A 154 -14.61 14.97 3.47
CA ILE A 154 -14.32 15.69 2.23
C ILE A 154 -14.71 17.15 2.39
N LYS A 155 -13.84 18.06 1.97
CA LYS A 155 -14.04 19.51 1.90
C LYS A 155 -13.69 20.03 0.52
N VAL A 156 -14.16 21.24 0.21
CA VAL A 156 -13.91 21.88 -1.08
C VAL A 156 -13.23 23.23 -0.88
N ARG A 157 -12.14 23.47 -1.64
CA ARG A 157 -11.34 24.70 -1.59
C ARG A 157 -11.26 25.33 -2.97
N ARG A 158 -11.35 26.65 -3.06
CA ARG A 158 -11.03 27.38 -4.29
C ARG A 158 -9.50 27.46 -4.45
N THR A 159 -8.99 27.07 -5.60
CA THR A 159 -7.54 27.08 -5.86
C THR A 159 -6.99 28.50 -6.07
N GLY A 160 -7.84 29.44 -6.44
CA GLY A 160 -7.43 30.80 -6.76
C GLY A 160 -7.10 31.67 -5.55
N ASP A 161 -7.80 31.51 -4.45
CA ASP A 161 -7.62 32.29 -3.22
C ASP A 161 -7.40 31.44 -1.96
N GLY A 162 -7.39 30.10 -2.09
CA GLY A 162 -7.16 29.16 -0.99
C GLY A 162 -8.29 29.11 0.04
N ARG A 163 -9.49 29.61 -0.26
CA ARG A 163 -10.62 29.63 0.67
C ARG A 163 -11.48 28.39 0.52
N ASP A 164 -11.83 27.78 1.65
CA ASP A 164 -12.80 26.69 1.68
C ASP A 164 -14.22 27.20 1.38
N LEU A 165 -14.98 26.39 0.68
CA LEU A 165 -16.43 26.49 0.56
C LEU A 165 -17.09 25.93 1.84
N THR A 166 -18.41 25.96 1.89
CA THR A 166 -19.20 25.45 3.03
C THR A 166 -19.39 23.93 2.99
N ASP A 167 -18.99 23.30 1.89
CA ASP A 167 -19.17 21.87 1.64
C ASP A 167 -18.30 21.04 2.60
N GLU A 168 -18.95 20.22 3.42
CA GLU A 168 -18.33 19.28 4.35
C GLU A 168 -19.09 17.96 4.34
N LEU A 169 -18.46 16.90 3.78
CA LEU A 169 -19.08 15.61 3.55
C LEU A 169 -18.38 14.57 4.45
N ARG A 170 -19.11 14.00 5.37
CA ARG A 170 -18.62 13.03 6.35
C ARG A 170 -18.93 11.60 5.95
N TRP A 171 -18.40 10.66 6.70
CA TRP A 171 -18.66 9.23 6.58
C TRP A 171 -18.27 8.68 5.22
N THR A 172 -17.07 9.09 4.73
CA THR A 172 -16.51 8.63 3.46
C THR A 172 -15.28 7.76 3.70
N LYS A 173 -15.06 6.78 2.83
CA LYS A 173 -13.84 5.93 2.82
C LYS A 173 -13.49 5.54 1.38
N TRP A 174 -12.22 5.30 1.11
CA TRP A 174 -11.54 4.69 -0.04
C TRP A 174 -11.81 5.29 -1.41
N VAL A 175 -13.05 5.57 -1.81
CA VAL A 175 -13.35 6.17 -3.13
C VAL A 175 -13.11 7.68 -3.07
N ASP A 176 -12.25 8.17 -3.96
CA ASP A 176 -11.91 9.58 -4.02
C ASP A 176 -12.94 10.38 -4.83
N PRO A 177 -13.13 11.68 -4.53
CA PRO A 177 -14.05 12.55 -5.28
C PRO A 177 -13.76 12.56 -6.78
N THR A 178 -14.79 12.38 -7.60
CA THR A 178 -14.70 12.42 -9.06
C THR A 178 -15.56 13.54 -9.61
N TRP A 179 -14.90 14.58 -10.11
CA TRP A 179 -15.54 15.80 -10.60
C TRP A 179 -16.39 15.58 -11.85
N LEU A 180 -17.53 16.28 -11.91
CA LEU A 180 -18.26 16.46 -13.16
C LEU A 180 -17.49 17.41 -14.11
N PRO A 181 -17.71 17.29 -15.44
CA PRO A 181 -16.97 18.07 -16.43
C PRO A 181 -17.19 19.58 -16.32
N ASP A 182 -18.37 20.01 -15.86
CA ASP A 182 -18.77 21.41 -15.69
C ASP A 182 -18.42 22.00 -14.32
N GLU A 183 -17.73 21.23 -13.46
CA GLU A 183 -17.33 21.60 -12.10
C GLU A 183 -18.53 21.97 -11.17
N SER A 184 -19.77 21.65 -11.55
CA SER A 184 -20.96 21.95 -10.74
C SER A 184 -21.11 21.05 -9.51
N GLY A 185 -20.31 20.00 -9.41
CA GLY A 185 -20.32 19.00 -8.34
C GLY A 185 -19.38 17.84 -8.63
N PHE A 186 -19.42 16.85 -7.77
CA PHE A 186 -18.61 15.65 -7.89
C PHE A 186 -19.31 14.42 -7.30
N LEU A 187 -18.88 13.24 -7.73
CA LEU A 187 -19.31 11.95 -7.18
C LEU A 187 -18.39 11.58 -6.02
N TYR A 188 -18.96 11.01 -4.96
CA TYR A 188 -18.22 10.44 -3.84
C TYR A 188 -18.93 9.25 -3.23
N TRP A 189 -18.22 8.43 -2.46
CA TRP A 189 -18.76 7.25 -1.79
C TRP A 189 -19.11 7.59 -0.35
N ARG A 190 -20.37 7.39 0.05
CA ARG A 190 -20.88 7.66 1.38
C ARG A 190 -21.33 6.37 2.06
N TYR A 191 -20.97 6.24 3.33
CA TYR A 191 -21.51 5.22 4.23
C TYR A 191 -22.56 5.82 5.18
N PRO A 192 -23.45 4.99 5.75
CA PRO A 192 -24.27 5.40 6.90
C PRO A 192 -23.38 5.88 8.06
N GLU A 193 -23.88 6.84 8.83
CA GLU A 193 -23.22 7.24 10.08
C GLU A 193 -23.17 6.02 11.02
N PRO A 194 -21.99 5.67 11.56
CA PRO A 194 -21.85 4.55 12.50
C PRO A 194 -22.73 4.75 13.73
N SER A 195 -23.43 3.69 14.14
CA SER A 195 -24.37 3.74 15.27
C SER A 195 -23.76 3.32 16.60
N GLY A 196 -22.56 2.72 16.57
CA GLY A 196 -21.89 2.11 17.72
C GLY A 196 -20.40 2.38 17.76
N ALA A 197 -19.60 1.34 17.94
CA ALA A 197 -18.15 1.43 18.04
C ALA A 197 -17.49 1.74 16.69
N LEU A 198 -17.12 2.99 16.48
CA LEU A 198 -16.59 3.55 15.23
C LEU A 198 -15.45 2.72 14.61
N PHE A 199 -14.61 2.10 15.45
CA PHE A 199 -13.40 1.40 15.02
C PHE A 199 -13.54 -0.13 14.91
N THR A 200 -14.71 -0.69 15.24
CA THR A 200 -14.90 -2.16 15.24
C THR A 200 -16.21 -2.61 14.63
N GLU A 201 -17.22 -1.73 14.53
CA GLU A 201 -18.52 -2.06 13.93
C GLU A 201 -18.35 -2.39 12.45
N ALA A 202 -18.92 -3.52 12.00
CA ALA A 202 -18.96 -3.85 10.57
C ALA A 202 -19.73 -2.78 9.80
N MET A 203 -19.16 -2.35 8.69
CA MET A 203 -19.75 -1.29 7.89
C MET A 203 -20.96 -1.79 7.11
N GLY A 204 -22.02 -0.97 7.07
CA GLY A 204 -23.17 -1.21 6.22
C GLY A 204 -22.90 -0.93 4.74
N ALA A 205 -23.95 -1.12 3.91
CA ALA A 205 -23.87 -0.79 2.49
C ALA A 205 -23.59 0.68 2.27
N GLY A 206 -22.59 0.98 1.44
CA GLY A 206 -22.31 2.34 1.01
C GLY A 206 -23.07 2.71 -0.27
N GLU A 207 -23.03 3.99 -0.62
CA GLU A 207 -23.70 4.56 -1.79
C GLU A 207 -22.75 5.48 -2.55
N LEU A 208 -22.76 5.39 -3.88
CA LEU A 208 -22.18 6.43 -4.73
C LEU A 208 -23.19 7.54 -4.92
N VAL A 209 -22.88 8.74 -4.46
CA VAL A 209 -23.76 9.88 -4.51
C VAL A 209 -23.14 11.04 -5.29
N LEU A 210 -24.01 11.86 -5.89
CA LEU A 210 -23.64 13.11 -6.54
C LEU A 210 -23.91 14.28 -5.59
N HIS A 211 -22.85 14.96 -5.18
CA HIS A 211 -22.89 16.22 -4.44
C HIS A 211 -22.83 17.42 -5.38
N ARG A 212 -23.66 18.43 -5.13
CA ARG A 212 -23.64 19.72 -5.83
C ARG A 212 -22.99 20.78 -4.94
N LEU A 213 -22.06 21.53 -5.51
CA LEU A 213 -21.33 22.57 -4.75
C LEU A 213 -22.30 23.58 -4.11
N GLY A 214 -22.11 23.81 -2.81
CA GLY A 214 -22.88 24.75 -2.01
C GLY A 214 -24.28 24.26 -1.60
N GLU A 215 -24.63 23.02 -1.91
CA GLU A 215 -25.87 22.39 -1.46
C GLU A 215 -25.62 21.55 -0.17
N ASP A 216 -26.65 21.28 0.59
CA ASP A 216 -26.59 20.44 1.78
C ASP A 216 -26.39 18.96 1.38
N ALA A 217 -25.52 18.23 2.11
CA ALA A 217 -25.26 16.81 1.86
C ALA A 217 -26.50 15.92 1.97
N GLY A 218 -27.53 16.36 2.68
CA GLY A 218 -28.82 15.67 2.75
C GLY A 218 -29.63 15.75 1.44
N SER A 219 -29.25 16.64 0.50
CA SER A 219 -29.86 16.76 -0.82
C SER A 219 -29.14 15.94 -1.90
N ASP A 220 -28.04 15.25 -1.56
CA ASP A 220 -27.25 14.48 -2.50
C ASP A 220 -28.06 13.35 -3.14
N VAL A 221 -27.83 13.15 -4.44
CA VAL A 221 -28.59 12.19 -5.24
C VAL A 221 -27.79 10.87 -5.33
N VAL A 222 -28.45 9.76 -4.95
CA VAL A 222 -27.88 8.42 -5.12
C VAL A 222 -27.77 8.10 -6.61
N VAL A 223 -26.57 7.79 -7.06
CA VAL A 223 -26.26 7.42 -8.45
C VAL A 223 -26.17 5.90 -8.60
N TRP A 224 -25.63 5.24 -7.60
CA TRP A 224 -25.47 3.79 -7.58
C TRP A 224 -25.45 3.27 -6.14
N SER A 225 -26.12 2.15 -5.90
CA SER A 225 -26.10 1.43 -4.62
C SER A 225 -26.52 -0.03 -4.79
N ARG A 226 -26.09 -0.89 -3.87
CA ARG A 226 -26.52 -2.28 -3.73
C ARG A 226 -26.78 -2.59 -2.24
N PRO A 227 -27.88 -2.16 -1.67
CA PRO A 227 -28.16 -2.36 -0.24
C PRO A 227 -28.31 -3.85 0.15
N GLU A 228 -28.70 -4.70 -0.80
CA GLU A 228 -28.76 -6.16 -0.64
C GLU A 228 -27.40 -6.85 -0.62
N ASP A 229 -26.38 -6.23 -1.23
CA ASP A 229 -25.02 -6.73 -1.34
C ASP A 229 -24.04 -5.65 -0.78
N PRO A 230 -23.94 -5.47 0.55
CA PRO A 230 -23.26 -4.34 1.18
C PRO A 230 -21.75 -4.29 0.90
N GLU A 231 -21.17 -5.39 0.47
CA GLU A 231 -19.76 -5.50 0.11
C GLU A 231 -19.38 -4.84 -1.22
N TRP A 232 -20.37 -4.51 -2.08
CA TRP A 232 -20.08 -3.90 -3.37
C TRP A 232 -19.73 -2.42 -3.25
N ILE A 233 -18.65 -2.05 -3.93
CA ILE A 233 -18.15 -0.67 -4.03
C ILE A 233 -18.03 -0.30 -5.50
N ALA A 234 -18.55 0.88 -5.88
CA ALA A 234 -18.40 1.41 -7.23
C ALA A 234 -17.43 2.59 -7.27
N SER A 235 -16.47 2.52 -8.18
CA SER A 235 -15.51 3.58 -8.46
C SER A 235 -15.91 4.33 -9.74
N PRO A 236 -16.22 5.63 -9.65
CA PRO A 236 -16.62 6.43 -10.80
C PRO A 236 -15.40 6.92 -11.59
N TRP A 237 -15.54 6.93 -12.92
CA TRP A 237 -14.62 7.56 -13.85
C TRP A 237 -15.40 8.42 -14.85
N VAL A 238 -15.00 9.67 -15.01
CA VAL A 238 -15.64 10.60 -15.96
C VAL A 238 -14.76 10.74 -17.18
N ALA A 239 -15.36 10.51 -18.36
CA ALA A 239 -14.68 10.67 -19.65
C ALA A 239 -14.14 12.10 -19.78
N PRO A 240 -12.88 12.30 -20.22
CA PRO A 240 -12.27 13.63 -20.34
C PRO A 240 -13.00 14.59 -21.32
N ASP A 241 -13.73 14.03 -22.27
CA ASP A 241 -14.59 14.80 -23.20
C ASP A 241 -15.97 15.14 -22.60
N GLY A 242 -16.27 14.66 -21.39
CA GLY A 242 -17.52 14.89 -20.70
C GLY A 242 -18.71 14.08 -21.23
N GLY A 243 -18.50 13.12 -22.12
CA GLY A 243 -19.57 12.35 -22.74
C GLY A 243 -20.14 11.22 -21.90
N TRP A 244 -19.32 10.64 -21.00
CA TRP A 244 -19.68 9.45 -20.27
C TRP A 244 -19.23 9.48 -18.81
N LEU A 245 -20.05 8.92 -17.92
CA LEU A 245 -19.70 8.41 -16.61
C LEU A 245 -19.57 6.90 -16.73
N VAL A 246 -18.44 6.34 -16.32
CA VAL A 246 -18.19 4.90 -16.25
C VAL A 246 -18.05 4.51 -14.78
N LEU A 247 -18.74 3.45 -14.38
CA LEU A 247 -18.69 2.88 -13.04
C LEU A 247 -18.05 1.50 -13.10
N ALA A 248 -16.93 1.34 -12.44
CA ALA A 248 -16.31 0.04 -12.21
C ALA A 248 -16.69 -0.43 -10.79
N ALA A 249 -17.33 -1.59 -10.67
CA ALA A 249 -17.82 -2.07 -9.38
C ALA A 249 -17.34 -3.49 -9.10
N SER A 250 -16.99 -3.75 -7.84
CA SER A 250 -16.54 -5.05 -7.32
C SER A 250 -16.97 -5.26 -5.87
N PRO A 251 -17.09 -6.52 -5.41
CA PRO A 251 -17.28 -6.80 -3.99
C PRO A 251 -15.95 -6.65 -3.25
N GLY A 252 -15.88 -5.69 -2.33
CA GLY A 252 -14.72 -5.46 -1.48
C GLY A 252 -13.43 -5.26 -2.25
N THR A 253 -12.45 -6.10 -1.96
CA THR A 253 -11.11 -6.09 -2.59
C THR A 253 -10.96 -7.07 -3.74
N ASP A 254 -12.05 -7.64 -4.26
CA ASP A 254 -12.00 -8.52 -5.44
C ASP A 254 -11.43 -7.76 -6.64
N SER A 255 -10.41 -8.34 -7.28
CA SER A 255 -9.80 -7.74 -8.47
C SER A 255 -10.72 -7.76 -9.70
N ARG A 256 -11.69 -8.69 -9.72
CA ARG A 256 -12.68 -8.78 -10.79
C ARG A 256 -13.66 -7.61 -10.70
N THR A 257 -14.08 -7.09 -11.84
CA THR A 257 -14.93 -5.91 -11.90
C THR A 257 -16.05 -6.04 -12.92
N THR A 258 -17.22 -5.48 -12.61
CA THR A 258 -18.23 -5.15 -13.60
C THR A 258 -18.05 -3.72 -14.07
N ILE A 259 -18.46 -3.40 -15.31
CA ILE A 259 -18.38 -2.05 -15.88
C ILE A 259 -19.71 -1.65 -16.48
N GLU A 260 -20.28 -0.52 -16.00
CA GLU A 260 -21.40 0.13 -16.66
C GLU A 260 -21.02 1.56 -17.06
N ALA A 261 -21.67 2.06 -18.13
CA ALA A 261 -21.48 3.42 -18.62
C ALA A 261 -22.83 4.15 -18.73
N ARG A 262 -22.86 5.43 -18.35
CA ARG A 262 -24.03 6.31 -18.47
C ARG A 262 -23.66 7.59 -19.19
N ARG A 263 -24.52 8.05 -20.08
CA ARG A 263 -24.31 9.34 -20.76
C ARG A 263 -24.34 10.49 -19.76
N LEU A 264 -23.41 11.41 -19.92
CA LEU A 264 -23.51 12.74 -19.31
C LEU A 264 -24.20 13.69 -20.28
N VAL A 265 -25.18 14.42 -19.81
CA VAL A 265 -26.00 15.34 -20.64
C VAL A 265 -26.12 16.68 -19.93
N LEU A 266 -26.34 17.75 -20.67
CA LEU A 266 -26.61 19.05 -20.10
C LEU A 266 -28.12 19.26 -19.93
N ASP A 267 -28.55 19.76 -18.76
CA ASP A 267 -29.92 20.17 -18.54
C ASP A 267 -30.21 21.53 -19.24
N ALA A 268 -31.47 21.99 -19.15
CA ALA A 268 -31.89 23.27 -19.75
C ALA A 268 -31.15 24.50 -19.17
N ALA A 269 -30.55 24.38 -18.01
CA ALA A 269 -29.70 25.41 -17.38
C ALA A 269 -28.22 25.26 -17.73
N GLY A 270 -27.84 24.27 -18.56
CA GLY A 270 -26.46 24.00 -18.96
C GLY A 270 -25.66 23.24 -17.90
N ARG A 271 -26.32 22.66 -16.88
CA ARG A 271 -25.63 21.88 -15.84
C ARG A 271 -25.52 20.41 -16.24
N CYS A 272 -24.39 19.79 -15.96
CA CYS A 272 -24.15 18.38 -16.20
C CYS A 272 -25.09 17.50 -15.35
N ARG A 273 -25.73 16.53 -15.98
CA ARG A 273 -26.59 15.50 -15.38
C ARG A 273 -26.16 14.11 -15.85
N ILE A 274 -26.38 13.12 -15.02
CA ILE A 274 -26.16 11.71 -15.33
C ILE A 274 -27.46 11.16 -15.95
N GLY A 275 -27.32 10.57 -17.15
CA GLY A 275 -28.45 9.93 -17.84
C GLY A 275 -28.94 8.69 -17.10
N GLU A 276 -30.23 8.39 -17.22
CA GLU A 276 -30.86 7.26 -16.53
C GLU A 276 -30.48 5.90 -17.15
N HIS A 277 -30.21 5.89 -18.47
CA HIS A 277 -29.89 4.64 -19.18
C HIS A 277 -28.44 4.20 -18.93
N ALA A 278 -28.28 3.01 -18.37
CA ALA A 278 -26.99 2.36 -18.18
C ALA A 278 -26.69 1.40 -19.33
N VAL A 279 -25.49 1.48 -19.88
CA VAL A 279 -24.92 0.55 -20.84
C VAL A 279 -24.02 -0.43 -20.08
N ALA A 280 -24.37 -1.71 -20.06
CA ALA A 280 -23.52 -2.73 -19.47
C ALA A 280 -22.38 -3.05 -20.44
N VAL A 281 -21.16 -2.71 -20.07
CA VAL A 281 -19.93 -3.02 -20.84
C VAL A 281 -19.36 -4.36 -20.39
N VAL A 282 -19.34 -4.59 -19.08
CA VAL A 282 -18.99 -5.87 -18.44
C VAL A 282 -20.09 -6.18 -17.42
N ALA A 283 -20.95 -7.14 -17.74
CA ALA A 283 -22.09 -7.48 -16.90
C ALA A 283 -21.77 -8.52 -15.83
N GLU A 284 -20.78 -9.38 -16.08
CA GLU A 284 -20.42 -10.53 -15.23
C GLU A 284 -19.10 -10.29 -14.49
N LEU A 285 -19.03 -10.71 -13.23
CA LEU A 285 -17.84 -10.61 -12.37
C LEU A 285 -16.90 -11.81 -12.64
N ILE A 286 -16.15 -11.75 -13.75
CA ILE A 286 -15.29 -12.87 -14.17
C ILE A 286 -13.81 -12.49 -14.11
N ASP A 287 -13.43 -11.33 -14.66
CA ASP A 287 -12.05 -10.89 -14.81
C ASP A 287 -11.85 -9.45 -14.29
N ALA A 288 -10.58 -9.06 -14.09
CA ALA A 288 -10.20 -7.69 -13.76
C ALA A 288 -10.28 -6.77 -14.99
N HIS A 289 -10.84 -5.57 -14.79
CA HIS A 289 -10.93 -4.53 -15.80
C HIS A 289 -10.62 -3.17 -15.20
N GLN A 290 -9.84 -2.36 -15.91
CA GLN A 290 -9.51 -0.99 -15.53
C GLN A 290 -9.83 -0.04 -16.69
N VAL A 291 -10.56 1.03 -16.40
CA VAL A 291 -10.84 2.08 -17.37
C VAL A 291 -9.59 2.93 -17.57
N VAL A 292 -9.13 3.04 -18.82
CA VAL A 292 -7.89 3.76 -19.17
C VAL A 292 -8.19 5.11 -19.81
N ALA A 293 -9.05 5.13 -20.83
CA ALA A 293 -9.31 6.29 -21.67
C ALA A 293 -10.64 6.16 -22.39
N SER A 294 -11.08 7.24 -23.04
CA SER A 294 -12.20 7.20 -24.00
C SER A 294 -11.93 8.11 -25.21
N ALA A 295 -12.63 7.84 -26.29
CA ALA A 295 -12.68 8.72 -27.46
C ALA A 295 -14.09 8.66 -28.08
N GLY A 296 -14.92 9.63 -27.76
CA GLY A 296 -16.34 9.60 -28.11
C GLY A 296 -17.01 8.38 -27.46
N ASP A 297 -17.52 7.44 -28.29
CA ASP A 297 -18.17 6.21 -27.82
C ASP A 297 -17.19 5.02 -27.68
N THR A 298 -15.90 5.21 -27.92
CA THR A 298 -14.90 4.16 -27.69
C THR A 298 -14.36 4.26 -26.28
N LEU A 299 -14.45 3.16 -25.52
CA LEU A 299 -13.85 3.01 -24.19
C LEU A 299 -12.63 2.09 -24.27
N TYR A 300 -11.50 2.54 -23.75
CA TYR A 300 -10.27 1.73 -23.67
C TYR A 300 -10.18 1.10 -22.28
N LEU A 301 -10.02 -0.23 -22.25
CA LEU A 301 -9.95 -1.02 -21.02
C LEU A 301 -8.64 -1.83 -20.99
N ARG A 302 -7.88 -1.73 -19.89
CA ARG A 302 -6.95 -2.79 -19.53
C ARG A 302 -7.79 -3.95 -18.99
N THR A 303 -7.55 -5.16 -19.47
CA THR A 303 -8.33 -6.31 -19.04
C THR A 303 -7.46 -7.57 -18.90
N GLU A 304 -7.86 -8.45 -17.99
CA GLU A 304 -7.28 -9.78 -17.81
C GLU A 304 -8.10 -10.88 -18.49
N ARG A 305 -9.22 -10.54 -19.14
CA ARG A 305 -10.04 -11.47 -19.89
C ARG A 305 -9.22 -12.13 -21.00
N ASP A 306 -9.08 -13.45 -20.91
CA ASP A 306 -8.25 -14.29 -21.80
C ASP A 306 -6.77 -13.83 -21.89
N ALA A 307 -6.29 -13.06 -20.91
CA ALA A 307 -4.96 -12.45 -20.88
C ALA A 307 -4.51 -12.23 -19.42
N PRO A 308 -4.10 -13.26 -18.67
CA PRO A 308 -3.81 -13.17 -17.24
C PRO A 308 -2.66 -12.22 -16.89
N ARG A 309 -1.88 -11.73 -17.84
CA ARG A 309 -0.87 -10.68 -17.66
C ARG A 309 -1.33 -9.32 -18.19
N GLY A 310 -2.59 -9.20 -18.59
CA GLY A 310 -3.19 -7.95 -19.03
C GLY A 310 -2.98 -7.63 -20.52
N ARG A 311 -4.00 -7.05 -21.12
CA ARG A 311 -3.99 -6.47 -22.48
C ARG A 311 -4.82 -5.18 -22.50
N LEU A 312 -4.64 -4.36 -23.53
CA LEU A 312 -5.47 -3.18 -23.78
C LEU A 312 -6.45 -3.45 -24.92
N VAL A 313 -7.72 -3.20 -24.67
CA VAL A 313 -8.80 -3.36 -25.65
C VAL A 313 -9.59 -2.08 -25.84
N ALA A 314 -10.27 -1.95 -26.97
CA ALA A 314 -11.25 -0.91 -27.26
C ALA A 314 -12.66 -1.53 -27.32
N ALA A 315 -13.59 -1.00 -26.55
CA ALA A 315 -15.01 -1.36 -26.50
C ALA A 315 -15.87 -0.21 -27.07
N ASP A 316 -16.94 -0.55 -27.81
CA ASP A 316 -17.88 0.41 -28.40
C ASP A 316 -19.09 0.60 -27.49
N LEU A 317 -19.21 1.75 -26.81
CA LEU A 317 -20.34 2.06 -25.93
C LEU A 317 -21.67 2.27 -26.67
N ALA A 318 -21.63 2.56 -27.97
CA ALA A 318 -22.83 2.65 -28.80
C ALA A 318 -23.32 1.27 -29.27
N ALA A 319 -22.46 0.25 -29.22
CA ALA A 319 -22.77 -1.12 -29.61
C ALA A 319 -22.02 -2.12 -28.69
N PRO A 320 -22.39 -2.20 -27.40
CA PRO A 320 -21.64 -2.94 -26.38
C PRO A 320 -21.54 -4.45 -26.64
N ASP A 321 -22.46 -5.01 -27.45
CA ASP A 321 -22.45 -6.43 -27.84
C ASP A 321 -21.41 -6.74 -28.92
N ARG A 322 -20.73 -5.73 -29.51
CA ARG A 322 -19.66 -5.97 -30.47
C ARG A 322 -18.43 -6.54 -29.77
N PRO A 323 -17.70 -7.48 -30.44
CA PRO A 323 -16.42 -7.93 -29.91
C PRO A 323 -15.45 -6.76 -29.68
N TRP A 324 -14.73 -6.78 -28.57
CA TRP A 324 -13.68 -5.82 -28.30
C TRP A 324 -12.53 -5.96 -29.29
N VAL A 325 -11.87 -4.86 -29.58
CA VAL A 325 -10.72 -4.81 -30.50
C VAL A 325 -9.43 -4.70 -29.67
N ASP A 326 -8.49 -5.61 -29.90
CA ASP A 326 -7.18 -5.51 -29.26
C ASP A 326 -6.41 -4.30 -29.78
N VAL A 327 -5.90 -3.50 -28.84
CA VAL A 327 -4.97 -2.38 -29.09
C VAL A 327 -3.56 -2.81 -28.71
N ILE A 328 -3.39 -3.44 -27.54
CA ILE A 328 -2.13 -4.03 -27.08
C ILE A 328 -2.44 -5.47 -26.66
N ALA A 329 -1.78 -6.41 -27.28
CA ALA A 329 -1.88 -7.83 -26.92
C ALA A 329 -1.15 -8.14 -25.61
N GLU A 330 -1.53 -9.24 -24.96
CA GLU A 330 -0.79 -9.78 -23.81
C GLU A 330 0.67 -10.07 -24.20
N ASP A 331 1.61 -9.68 -23.35
CA ASP A 331 3.01 -10.06 -23.47
C ASP A 331 3.22 -11.49 -22.91
N PRO A 332 4.04 -12.34 -23.56
CA PRO A 332 4.25 -13.72 -23.11
C PRO A 332 4.96 -13.84 -21.77
N SER A 333 5.63 -12.81 -21.28
CA SER A 333 6.45 -12.83 -20.07
C SER A 333 6.12 -11.71 -19.07
N ASP A 334 5.85 -10.51 -19.57
CA ASP A 334 5.68 -9.31 -18.77
C ASP A 334 4.20 -9.01 -18.48
N VAL A 335 3.94 -8.39 -17.34
CA VAL A 335 2.58 -8.01 -16.92
C VAL A 335 2.34 -6.55 -17.30
N LEU A 336 1.25 -6.26 -18.03
CA LEU A 336 0.78 -4.91 -18.27
C LEU A 336 0.09 -4.39 -17.00
N VAL A 337 0.83 -3.60 -16.20
CA VAL A 337 0.38 -3.19 -14.85
C VAL A 337 -0.55 -1.98 -14.92
N ASP A 338 -0.18 -0.96 -15.70
CA ASP A 338 -0.93 0.30 -15.77
C ASP A 338 -0.73 0.96 -17.15
N ILE A 339 -1.65 1.86 -17.50
CA ILE A 339 -1.63 2.60 -18.77
C ILE A 339 -2.03 4.05 -18.52
N GLY A 340 -1.09 4.97 -18.78
CA GLY A 340 -1.33 6.41 -18.74
C GLY A 340 -1.78 6.93 -20.13
N PRO A 341 -2.97 7.54 -20.29
CA PRO A 341 -3.35 8.16 -21.55
C PRO A 341 -2.63 9.49 -21.76
N ALA A 342 -2.17 9.76 -23.00
CA ALA A 342 -1.57 11.03 -23.38
C ALA A 342 -2.07 11.50 -24.75
N ALA A 343 -1.71 12.71 -25.19
CA ALA A 343 -2.14 13.24 -26.48
C ALA A 343 -1.66 12.35 -27.64
N GLY A 344 -2.60 11.63 -28.27
CA GLY A 344 -2.30 10.72 -29.38
C GLY A 344 -1.54 9.43 -29.01
N ALA A 345 -1.33 9.16 -27.72
CA ALA A 345 -0.49 8.04 -27.27
C ALA A 345 -1.02 7.37 -26.00
N PHE A 346 -0.45 6.20 -25.68
CA PHE A 346 -0.51 5.53 -24.40
C PHE A 346 0.90 5.32 -23.84
N VAL A 347 1.02 5.50 -22.52
CA VAL A 347 2.22 5.16 -21.75
C VAL A 347 1.95 3.84 -21.05
N LEU A 348 2.57 2.78 -21.50
CA LEU A 348 2.41 1.44 -20.95
C LEU A 348 3.42 1.22 -19.82
N LEU A 349 2.94 0.76 -18.68
CA LEU A 349 3.76 0.31 -17.58
C LEU A 349 3.76 -1.22 -17.52
N TRP A 350 4.90 -1.81 -17.73
CA TRP A 350 5.10 -3.26 -17.66
C TRP A 350 5.87 -3.64 -16.42
N SER A 351 5.48 -4.75 -15.78
CA SER A 351 6.29 -5.44 -14.77
C SER A 351 7.04 -6.60 -15.41
N SER A 352 8.36 -6.55 -15.36
CA SER A 352 9.27 -7.56 -15.85
C SER A 352 10.15 -8.05 -14.71
N ASP A 353 9.99 -9.31 -14.28
CA ASP A 353 10.68 -9.90 -13.11
C ASP A 353 10.63 -8.99 -11.86
N ALA A 354 9.44 -8.47 -11.54
CA ALA A 354 9.17 -7.54 -10.44
C ALA A 354 9.98 -6.22 -10.47
N ALA A 355 10.30 -5.74 -11.66
CA ALA A 355 10.82 -4.40 -11.92
C ALA A 355 10.03 -3.76 -13.07
N HIS A 356 9.96 -2.42 -13.09
CA HIS A 356 9.14 -1.74 -14.09
C HIS A 356 9.95 -1.32 -15.33
N ARG A 357 9.29 -1.37 -16.48
CA ARG A 357 9.71 -0.73 -17.73
C ARG A 357 8.55 0.09 -18.33
N VAL A 358 8.88 1.17 -19.00
CA VAL A 358 7.90 2.07 -19.64
C VAL A 358 8.03 1.97 -21.14
N GLU A 359 6.90 1.86 -21.84
CA GLU A 359 6.82 1.95 -23.30
C GLU A 359 5.81 3.01 -23.72
N ILE A 360 6.06 3.65 -24.84
CA ILE A 360 5.14 4.60 -25.45
C ILE A 360 4.65 4.01 -26.77
N VAL A 361 3.35 4.00 -26.94
CA VAL A 361 2.68 3.55 -28.18
C VAL A 361 1.68 4.61 -28.64
N ASP A 362 1.33 4.62 -29.92
CA ASP A 362 0.23 5.45 -30.40
C ASP A 362 -1.16 4.84 -30.05
N ARG A 363 -2.24 5.49 -30.47
CA ARG A 363 -3.60 5.04 -30.19
C ARG A 363 -3.97 3.72 -30.86
N GLU A 364 -3.27 3.33 -31.90
CA GLU A 364 -3.41 2.06 -32.64
C GLU A 364 -2.45 0.98 -32.08
N GLY A 365 -1.70 1.25 -31.03
CA GLY A 365 -0.77 0.31 -30.41
C GLY A 365 0.60 0.19 -31.10
N ARG A 366 0.91 1.07 -32.07
CA ARG A 366 2.23 1.06 -32.74
C ARG A 366 3.30 1.64 -31.82
N PHE A 367 4.39 0.93 -31.66
CA PHE A 367 5.52 1.32 -30.81
C PHE A 367 6.13 2.66 -31.28
N LEU A 368 6.27 3.60 -30.33
CA LEU A 368 6.90 4.90 -30.56
C LEU A 368 8.28 5.00 -29.89
N GLY A 369 8.46 4.35 -28.71
CA GLY A 369 9.74 4.37 -28.02
C GLY A 369 9.67 3.76 -26.62
N ARG A 370 10.87 3.59 -26.03
CA ARG A 370 11.06 3.09 -24.66
C ARG A 370 12.02 4.02 -23.91
N PRO A 371 11.49 4.92 -23.08
CA PRO A 371 12.33 5.74 -22.22
C PRO A 371 13.17 4.87 -21.27
N GLU A 372 14.46 5.17 -21.15
CA GLU A 372 15.33 4.44 -20.22
C GLU A 372 15.03 4.88 -18.78
N LEU A 373 14.72 3.92 -17.92
CA LEU A 373 14.66 4.09 -16.48
C LEU A 373 16.01 3.67 -15.87
N PRO A 374 16.49 4.38 -14.85
CA PRO A 374 17.64 3.91 -14.07
C PRO A 374 17.26 2.58 -13.38
N ALA A 375 17.91 1.46 -13.69
CA ALA A 375 17.56 0.13 -13.19
C ALA A 375 18.43 -0.30 -11.98
N PRO A 376 17.92 -1.20 -11.09
CA PRO A 376 16.55 -1.67 -10.96
C PRO A 376 15.66 -0.66 -10.23
N MET A 377 14.54 -0.29 -10.81
CA MET A 377 13.62 0.71 -10.24
C MET A 377 12.17 0.34 -10.47
N SER A 378 11.31 0.97 -9.69
CA SER A 378 9.86 0.90 -9.83
C SER A 378 9.28 2.27 -10.13
N VAL A 379 8.31 2.30 -11.01
CA VAL A 379 7.45 3.48 -11.24
C VAL A 379 6.35 3.45 -10.20
N ILE A 380 6.22 4.55 -9.45
CA ILE A 380 5.22 4.70 -8.37
C ILE A 380 4.01 5.51 -8.80
N ALA A 381 4.13 6.28 -9.86
CA ALA A 381 3.03 7.02 -10.46
C ALA A 381 3.37 7.45 -11.89
N ILE A 382 2.34 7.48 -12.73
CA ILE A 382 2.35 8.11 -14.05
C ILE A 382 1.23 9.14 -14.06
N ASN A 383 1.58 10.42 -13.97
CA ASN A 383 0.63 11.52 -14.05
C ASN A 383 0.60 12.06 -15.47
N SER A 384 -0.48 11.76 -16.18
CA SER A 384 -0.70 12.16 -17.57
C SER A 384 -2.13 12.64 -17.77
N ARG A 385 -2.41 13.26 -18.91
CA ARG A 385 -3.76 13.62 -19.34
C ARG A 385 -3.96 13.22 -20.79
N GLN A 386 -5.14 12.72 -21.10
CA GLN A 386 -5.48 12.26 -22.45
C GLN A 386 -5.30 13.36 -23.53
N ALA A 387 -5.52 14.62 -23.18
CA ALA A 387 -5.33 15.77 -24.07
C ALA A 387 -3.95 16.44 -23.93
N GLY A 388 -3.14 16.02 -22.96
CA GLY A 388 -1.81 16.60 -22.67
C GLY A 388 -0.68 15.78 -23.25
N SER A 389 0.36 16.43 -23.75
CA SER A 389 1.59 15.75 -24.19
C SER A 389 2.60 15.55 -23.07
N GLU A 390 2.48 16.34 -22.00
CA GLU A 390 3.39 16.30 -20.84
C GLU A 390 2.98 15.20 -19.87
N ILE A 391 3.94 14.40 -19.48
CA ILE A 391 3.78 13.26 -18.59
C ILE A 391 4.80 13.39 -17.46
N PHE A 392 4.38 13.13 -16.23
CA PHE A 392 5.28 13.04 -15.09
C PHE A 392 5.32 11.59 -14.58
N VAL A 393 6.54 11.10 -14.40
CA VAL A 393 6.80 9.73 -13.94
C VAL A 393 7.57 9.78 -12.63
N GLY A 394 7.04 9.14 -11.59
CA GLY A 394 7.72 8.96 -10.31
C GLY A 394 8.46 7.63 -10.28
N VAL A 395 9.74 7.64 -9.94
CA VAL A 395 10.60 6.46 -9.93
C VAL A 395 11.29 6.32 -8.58
N THR A 396 11.36 5.10 -8.04
CA THR A 396 12.02 4.77 -6.77
C THR A 396 12.79 3.47 -6.88
N SER A 397 13.67 3.19 -5.92
CA SER A 397 14.30 1.87 -5.73
C SER A 397 14.44 1.54 -4.25
N PHE A 398 14.95 0.37 -3.91
CA PHE A 398 15.16 0.01 -2.50
C PHE A 398 16.04 1.00 -1.71
N THR A 399 16.96 1.70 -2.39
CA THR A 399 17.97 2.57 -1.75
C THR A 399 17.88 4.03 -2.18
N ARG A 400 16.98 4.36 -3.10
CA ARG A 400 16.83 5.74 -3.59
C ARG A 400 15.39 6.20 -3.38
N PRO A 401 15.20 7.30 -2.64
CA PRO A 401 13.91 7.95 -2.51
C PRO A 401 13.31 8.29 -3.88
N SER A 402 12.00 8.49 -3.90
CA SER A 402 11.28 8.85 -5.13
C SER A 402 11.88 10.07 -5.82
N ARG A 403 12.02 9.98 -7.15
CA ARG A 403 12.41 11.06 -8.06
C ARG A 403 11.36 11.17 -9.15
N SER A 404 11.04 12.41 -9.48
CA SER A 404 10.11 12.70 -10.56
C SER A 404 10.85 13.07 -11.84
N TYR A 405 10.33 12.57 -12.95
CA TYR A 405 10.82 12.83 -14.30
C TYR A 405 9.69 13.40 -15.14
N ARG A 406 10.05 14.24 -16.08
CA ARG A 406 9.15 14.76 -17.11
C ARG A 406 9.47 14.11 -18.45
N LEU A 407 8.44 13.74 -19.18
CA LEU A 407 8.47 13.25 -20.56
C LEU A 407 7.49 14.08 -21.38
N ASP A 408 7.83 14.40 -22.64
CA ASP A 408 6.94 15.06 -23.60
C ASP A 408 6.79 14.18 -24.83
N VAL A 409 5.58 13.64 -25.03
CA VAL A 409 5.31 12.74 -26.17
C VAL A 409 5.15 13.46 -27.49
N ALA A 410 4.97 14.80 -27.53
CA ALA A 410 4.90 15.60 -28.76
C ALA A 410 6.27 16.06 -29.24
N GLY A 411 7.30 16.03 -28.40
CA GLY A 411 8.62 16.58 -28.69
C GLY A 411 9.53 15.71 -29.58
N GLY A 412 9.10 14.50 -29.93
CA GLY A 412 9.85 13.57 -30.82
C GLY A 412 11.01 12.84 -30.16
N ALA A 413 11.64 13.38 -29.12
CA ALA A 413 12.63 12.68 -28.28
C ALA A 413 11.93 12.17 -27.01
N LEU A 414 11.71 10.85 -26.93
CA LEU A 414 11.06 10.22 -25.77
C LEU A 414 12.09 9.98 -24.65
N GLU A 415 12.67 11.07 -24.14
CA GLU A 415 13.67 11.04 -23.06
C GLU A 415 13.07 11.55 -21.75
N LEU A 416 13.39 10.86 -20.67
CA LEU A 416 13.03 11.28 -19.31
C LEU A 416 13.97 12.38 -18.82
N SER A 417 13.43 13.55 -18.55
CA SER A 417 14.15 14.68 -17.96
C SER A 417 13.91 14.69 -16.45
N ALA A 418 14.96 14.51 -15.66
CA ALA A 418 14.84 14.54 -14.19
C ALA A 418 14.42 15.91 -13.69
N LEU A 419 13.43 15.97 -12.80
CA LEU A 419 13.10 17.21 -12.10
C LEU A 419 14.08 17.44 -10.93
N PRO A 420 14.33 18.69 -10.53
CA PRO A 420 15.17 18.99 -9.38
C PRO A 420 14.68 18.26 -8.12
N PRO A 421 15.58 17.74 -7.27
CA PRO A 421 15.18 17.13 -6.00
C PRO A 421 14.54 18.14 -5.06
N ALA A 422 13.78 17.65 -4.05
CA ALA A 422 13.18 18.51 -3.03
C ALA A 422 14.22 19.12 -2.06
N GLY A 423 15.34 18.46 -1.92
CA GLY A 423 16.45 18.84 -1.05
C GLY A 423 17.63 17.88 -1.22
N ALA A 424 18.60 17.95 -0.34
CA ALA A 424 19.70 17.00 -0.31
C ALA A 424 19.22 15.61 0.12
N ASP A 425 19.74 14.57 -0.53
CA ASP A 425 19.53 13.20 -0.10
C ASP A 425 20.36 12.88 1.16
N VAL A 426 19.84 11.99 1.99
CA VAL A 426 20.64 11.33 3.03
C VAL A 426 21.59 10.36 2.33
N GLU A 427 22.89 10.55 2.54
CA GLU A 427 23.90 9.66 2.00
C GLU A 427 23.84 8.29 2.71
N LEU A 428 23.59 7.23 1.96
CA LEU A 428 23.56 5.86 2.45
C LEU A 428 24.72 5.08 1.83
N PRO A 429 25.20 4.02 2.52
CA PRO A 429 26.22 3.14 1.98
C PRO A 429 25.81 2.52 0.66
N GLU A 430 26.78 2.26 -0.21
CA GLU A 430 26.55 1.54 -1.46
C GLU A 430 26.15 0.08 -1.19
N VAL A 431 25.15 -0.41 -1.94
CA VAL A 431 24.62 -1.76 -1.80
C VAL A 431 24.76 -2.55 -3.09
N SER A 432 25.01 -3.84 -2.96
CA SER A 432 24.84 -4.82 -4.04
C SER A 432 23.40 -5.31 -4.04
N PHE A 433 22.89 -5.59 -5.23
CA PHE A 433 21.58 -6.17 -5.47
C PHE A 433 21.75 -7.50 -6.19
N GLN A 434 21.11 -8.54 -5.67
CA GLN A 434 21.09 -9.87 -6.30
C GLN A 434 19.63 -10.35 -6.38
N ARG A 435 19.24 -10.87 -7.54
CA ARG A 435 17.97 -11.57 -7.73
C ARG A 435 18.21 -13.06 -7.63
N VAL A 436 17.54 -13.73 -6.70
CA VAL A 436 17.61 -15.18 -6.50
C VAL A 436 16.24 -15.82 -6.68
N ARG A 437 16.19 -17.13 -6.86
CA ARG A 437 14.94 -17.89 -6.94
C ARG A 437 15.00 -19.03 -5.95
N ALA A 438 14.10 -18.99 -4.96
CA ALA A 438 13.94 -20.04 -3.98
C ALA A 438 12.93 -21.10 -4.50
N ALA A 439 13.04 -22.34 -4.06
CA ALA A 439 12.06 -23.36 -4.36
C ALA A 439 11.00 -23.40 -3.25
N SER A 440 9.73 -23.24 -3.62
CA SER A 440 8.59 -23.50 -2.73
C SER A 440 8.40 -25.00 -2.49
N ALA A 441 7.52 -25.39 -1.58
CA ALA A 441 7.24 -26.80 -1.26
C ALA A 441 6.74 -27.60 -2.48
N ASP A 442 6.00 -26.97 -3.40
CA ASP A 442 5.52 -27.55 -4.64
C ASP A 442 6.51 -27.45 -5.82
N GLY A 443 7.71 -26.91 -5.57
CA GLY A 443 8.76 -26.69 -6.57
C GLY A 443 8.62 -25.39 -7.37
N THR A 444 7.62 -24.57 -7.11
CA THR A 444 7.45 -23.25 -7.75
C THR A 444 8.66 -22.38 -7.45
N PRO A 445 9.31 -21.77 -8.47
CA PRO A 445 10.42 -20.87 -8.26
C PRO A 445 9.93 -19.50 -7.76
N VAL A 446 10.23 -19.16 -6.51
CA VAL A 446 9.84 -17.91 -5.86
C VAL A 446 10.97 -16.90 -6.00
N PRO A 447 10.78 -15.78 -6.70
CA PRO A 447 11.79 -14.75 -6.84
C PRO A 447 11.98 -13.98 -5.53
N MET A 448 13.22 -13.64 -5.21
CA MET A 448 13.61 -12.88 -4.03
C MET A 448 14.74 -11.92 -4.37
N SER A 449 14.64 -10.68 -3.89
CA SER A 449 15.68 -9.66 -3.98
C SER A 449 16.51 -9.67 -2.71
N VAL A 450 17.84 -9.77 -2.83
CA VAL A 450 18.78 -9.74 -1.71
C VAL A 450 19.69 -8.53 -1.85
N LEU A 451 19.72 -7.69 -0.81
CA LEU A 451 20.51 -6.45 -0.75
C LEU A 451 21.47 -6.49 0.43
N ARG A 452 22.71 -6.10 0.18
CA ARG A 452 23.75 -5.96 1.21
C ARG A 452 24.75 -4.87 0.86
N ARG A 453 25.43 -4.33 1.86
CA ARG A 453 26.50 -3.34 1.67
C ARG A 453 27.68 -3.98 0.93
N VAL A 454 28.26 -3.22 -0.03
CA VAL A 454 29.41 -3.68 -0.83
C VAL A 454 30.74 -3.63 -0.07
N ASP A 455 30.83 -2.79 0.97
CA ASP A 455 32.05 -2.58 1.76
C ASP A 455 32.22 -3.59 2.92
N LEU A 456 31.28 -4.53 3.07
CA LEU A 456 31.33 -5.55 4.09
C LEU A 456 31.71 -6.91 3.48
N PRO A 457 32.47 -7.75 4.22
CA PRO A 457 32.89 -9.06 3.72
C PRO A 457 31.67 -9.98 3.50
N ASP A 458 31.85 -10.95 2.60
CA ASP A 458 30.87 -12.02 2.36
C ASP A 458 30.78 -12.96 3.58
N GLY A 459 29.63 -13.65 3.67
CA GLY A 459 29.33 -14.64 4.70
C GLY A 459 27.97 -14.40 5.36
N PRO A 460 27.56 -15.31 6.27
CA PRO A 460 26.29 -15.19 6.98
C PRO A 460 26.20 -13.90 7.80
N ARG A 461 25.06 -13.22 7.71
CA ARG A 461 24.77 -11.96 8.40
C ARG A 461 23.35 -11.89 8.91
N PRO A 462 23.10 -11.09 9.95
CA PRO A 462 21.75 -10.72 10.34
C PRO A 462 20.96 -10.26 9.14
N THR A 463 19.83 -10.94 8.88
CA THR A 463 18.99 -10.74 7.70
C THR A 463 17.57 -10.42 8.11
N LEU A 464 16.98 -9.42 7.46
CA LEU A 464 15.55 -9.11 7.56
C LEU A 464 14.86 -9.65 6.30
N LEU A 465 14.02 -10.67 6.46
CA LEU A 465 13.18 -11.23 5.40
C LEU A 465 11.81 -10.56 5.42
N TYR A 466 11.45 -9.94 4.32
CA TYR A 466 10.16 -9.27 4.12
C TYR A 466 9.34 -9.97 3.04
N GLY A 467 8.03 -10.09 3.27
CA GLY A 467 7.05 -10.56 2.29
C GLY A 467 5.67 -9.97 2.56
N TYR A 468 4.78 -10.07 1.56
CA TYR A 468 3.39 -9.66 1.68
C TYR A 468 2.43 -10.78 1.24
N GLY A 469 2.37 -11.13 -0.04
CA GLY A 469 1.70 -12.31 -0.58
C GLY A 469 0.17 -12.29 -0.45
N GLY A 470 -0.52 -11.33 -1.07
CA GLY A 470 -1.98 -11.27 -1.11
C GLY A 470 -2.51 -10.06 -1.86
N PHE A 471 -3.80 -10.08 -2.17
CA PHE A 471 -4.58 -8.96 -2.72
C PHE A 471 -4.08 -8.41 -4.06
N ASP A 472 -3.38 -9.23 -4.85
CA ASP A 472 -2.77 -8.77 -6.11
C ASP A 472 -1.78 -7.60 -5.93
N ILE A 473 -1.29 -7.36 -4.69
CA ILE A 473 -0.37 -6.27 -4.39
C ILE A 473 1.07 -6.72 -4.66
N PRO A 474 1.75 -6.15 -5.67
CA PRO A 474 3.12 -6.49 -5.98
C PRO A 474 4.09 -5.87 -4.98
N VAL A 475 5.08 -6.63 -4.54
CA VAL A 475 6.21 -6.14 -3.75
C VAL A 475 7.35 -5.78 -4.69
N LEU A 476 7.51 -4.49 -4.94
CA LEU A 476 8.44 -3.94 -5.92
C LEU A 476 9.62 -3.22 -5.23
N PRO A 477 10.75 -2.97 -5.95
CA PRO A 477 11.81 -2.13 -5.44
C PRO A 477 11.31 -0.73 -5.07
N ALA A 478 11.12 -0.45 -3.77
CA ALA A 478 10.67 0.83 -3.26
C ALA A 478 11.51 1.27 -2.07
N PHE A 479 11.76 2.58 -1.98
CA PHE A 479 12.50 3.14 -0.86
C PHE A 479 11.70 3.00 0.43
N SER A 480 12.37 2.49 1.45
CA SER A 480 11.84 2.40 2.80
C SER A 480 12.90 2.84 3.80
N ALA A 481 12.56 3.77 4.69
CA ALA A 481 13.45 4.22 5.75
C ALA A 481 13.79 3.06 6.70
N LEU A 482 12.85 2.13 6.96
CA LEU A 482 13.08 0.93 7.75
C LEU A 482 14.14 0.04 7.08
N PHE A 483 13.92 -0.35 5.83
CA PHE A 483 14.83 -1.27 5.11
C PHE A 483 16.20 -0.64 4.87
N SER A 484 16.24 0.64 4.50
CA SER A 484 17.50 1.36 4.29
C SER A 484 18.31 1.47 5.58
N SER A 485 17.65 1.68 6.73
CA SER A 485 18.33 1.72 8.03
C SER A 485 18.90 0.37 8.43
N TRP A 486 18.19 -0.73 8.15
CA TRP A 486 18.70 -2.08 8.40
C TRP A 486 19.96 -2.38 7.61
N VAL A 487 19.93 -2.10 6.30
CA VAL A 487 21.09 -2.33 5.42
C VAL A 487 22.25 -1.40 5.80
N ALA A 488 21.98 -0.14 6.12
CA ALA A 488 23.00 0.81 6.56
C ALA A 488 23.70 0.35 7.85
N ALA A 489 22.99 -0.32 8.75
CA ALA A 489 23.55 -0.94 9.96
C ALA A 489 24.44 -2.17 9.68
N GLY A 490 24.46 -2.66 8.44
CA GLY A 490 25.24 -3.84 8.03
C GLY A 490 24.46 -5.13 7.95
N GLY A 491 23.14 -5.08 8.14
CA GLY A 491 22.23 -6.21 7.90
C GLY A 491 22.01 -6.47 6.42
N VAL A 492 21.53 -7.67 6.10
CA VAL A 492 21.06 -8.04 4.76
C VAL A 492 19.54 -7.85 4.72
N LEU A 493 19.02 -7.29 3.63
CA LEU A 493 17.58 -7.25 3.34
C LEU A 493 17.25 -8.29 2.28
N ALA A 494 16.30 -9.16 2.57
CA ALA A 494 15.73 -10.11 1.63
C ALA A 494 14.23 -9.75 1.42
N VAL A 495 13.83 -9.50 0.18
CA VAL A 495 12.45 -9.14 -0.19
C VAL A 495 11.90 -10.21 -1.10
N ALA A 496 10.95 -10.99 -0.60
CA ALA A 496 10.35 -12.12 -1.31
C ALA A 496 9.11 -11.68 -2.11
N ASN A 497 9.02 -12.11 -3.37
CA ASN A 497 7.86 -11.93 -4.23
C ASN A 497 7.01 -13.19 -4.15
N LEU A 498 6.16 -13.27 -3.14
CA LEU A 498 5.36 -14.45 -2.82
C LEU A 498 4.11 -14.53 -3.70
N ARG A 499 3.61 -15.75 -3.98
CA ARG A 499 2.29 -15.92 -4.57
C ARG A 499 1.22 -15.16 -3.77
N GLY A 500 0.13 -14.80 -4.42
CA GLY A 500 -0.87 -13.89 -3.86
C GLY A 500 -0.62 -12.41 -4.19
N GLY A 501 0.62 -12.03 -4.55
CA GLY A 501 0.94 -10.73 -5.11
C GLY A 501 0.68 -10.64 -6.63
N GLY A 502 0.80 -9.42 -7.19
CA GLY A 502 0.53 -9.13 -8.61
C GLY A 502 1.75 -9.12 -9.51
N GLU A 503 2.95 -9.45 -9.01
CA GLU A 503 4.21 -9.28 -9.73
C GLU A 503 4.24 -10.00 -11.08
N PHE A 504 3.57 -11.17 -11.17
CA PHE A 504 3.57 -12.04 -12.36
C PHE A 504 2.15 -12.27 -12.92
N GLY A 505 1.20 -11.37 -12.57
CA GLY A 505 -0.18 -11.35 -13.08
C GLY A 505 -1.15 -12.26 -12.33
N ALA A 506 -2.37 -12.37 -12.85
CA ALA A 506 -3.51 -12.99 -12.17
C ALA A 506 -3.28 -14.45 -11.73
N GLN A 507 -2.48 -15.21 -12.45
CA GLN A 507 -2.19 -16.61 -12.05
C GLN A 507 -1.30 -16.66 -10.80
N TRP A 508 -0.38 -15.71 -10.63
CA TRP A 508 0.45 -15.59 -9.44
C TRP A 508 -0.38 -15.20 -8.22
N HIS A 509 -1.31 -14.25 -8.39
CA HIS A 509 -2.29 -13.88 -7.37
C HIS A 509 -3.14 -15.08 -6.97
N ARG A 510 -3.82 -15.74 -7.92
CA ARG A 510 -4.68 -16.89 -7.65
C ARG A 510 -3.94 -18.07 -7.01
N GLY A 511 -2.64 -18.19 -7.25
CA GLY A 511 -1.78 -19.19 -6.61
C GLY A 511 -1.53 -18.98 -5.12
N GLY A 512 -1.98 -17.86 -4.51
CA GLY A 512 -1.81 -17.52 -3.10
C GLY A 512 -3.07 -17.04 -2.40
N MET A 513 -4.27 -17.28 -2.94
CA MET A 513 -5.55 -16.88 -2.32
C MET A 513 -6.43 -18.08 -2.03
N LEU A 514 -7.44 -17.92 -1.16
CA LEU A 514 -8.45 -18.92 -0.82
C LEU A 514 -7.81 -20.27 -0.42
N HIS A 515 -8.19 -21.36 -1.07
CA HIS A 515 -7.65 -22.71 -0.81
C HIS A 515 -6.14 -22.81 -1.09
N ALA A 516 -5.58 -21.92 -1.89
CA ALA A 516 -4.15 -21.88 -2.22
C ALA A 516 -3.32 -21.02 -1.24
N LYS A 517 -3.93 -20.44 -0.20
CA LYS A 517 -3.25 -19.49 0.73
C LYS A 517 -2.02 -20.08 1.41
N GLN A 518 -2.00 -21.40 1.69
CA GLN A 518 -0.83 -22.08 2.27
C GLN A 518 0.43 -21.92 1.40
N ASN A 519 0.28 -21.84 0.08
CA ASN A 519 1.41 -21.62 -0.83
C ASN A 519 2.22 -20.37 -0.51
N VAL A 520 1.57 -19.32 0.01
CA VAL A 520 2.23 -18.06 0.40
C VAL A 520 3.22 -18.29 1.54
N PHE A 521 2.82 -19.11 2.52
CA PHE A 521 3.65 -19.45 3.68
C PHE A 521 4.78 -20.39 3.25
N ASP A 522 4.48 -21.38 2.40
CA ASP A 522 5.46 -22.31 1.86
C ASP A 522 6.51 -21.59 1.00
N ASP A 523 6.10 -20.58 0.23
CA ASP A 523 7.00 -19.70 -0.53
C ASP A 523 7.98 -18.98 0.41
N LEU A 524 7.49 -18.41 1.52
CA LEU A 524 8.32 -17.74 2.52
C LEU A 524 9.33 -18.72 3.16
N PHE A 525 8.89 -19.94 3.49
CA PHE A 525 9.77 -20.96 4.04
C PHE A 525 10.82 -21.40 3.02
N GLY A 526 10.44 -21.50 1.75
CA GLY A 526 11.39 -21.73 0.64
C GLY A 526 12.46 -20.65 0.58
N CYS A 527 12.03 -19.37 0.65
CA CYS A 527 12.95 -18.22 0.67
C CYS A 527 13.92 -18.26 1.89
N ALA A 528 13.42 -18.57 3.09
CA ALA A 528 14.27 -18.70 4.27
C ALA A 528 15.32 -19.80 4.09
N ARG A 529 14.91 -20.98 3.62
CA ARG A 529 15.85 -22.11 3.37
C ARG A 529 16.87 -21.81 2.29
N GLU A 530 16.50 -21.06 1.25
CA GLU A 530 17.44 -20.60 0.22
C GLU A 530 18.49 -19.64 0.79
N LEU A 531 18.09 -18.72 1.68
CA LEU A 531 19.04 -17.83 2.36
C LEU A 531 20.05 -18.61 3.23
N PHE A 532 19.61 -19.71 3.85
CA PHE A 532 20.49 -20.59 4.62
C PHE A 532 21.43 -21.39 3.71
N SER A 533 20.89 -22.02 2.67
CA SER A 533 21.65 -22.88 1.75
C SER A 533 22.72 -22.11 0.97
N SER A 534 22.41 -20.85 0.61
CA SER A 534 23.34 -19.95 -0.08
C SER A 534 24.34 -19.25 0.86
N GLY A 535 24.26 -19.47 2.18
CA GLY A 535 25.16 -18.88 3.16
C GLY A 535 24.99 -17.38 3.37
N VAL A 536 23.82 -16.83 3.03
CA VAL A 536 23.49 -15.41 3.28
C VAL A 536 23.25 -15.17 4.76
N THR A 537 22.61 -16.10 5.46
CA THR A 537 22.26 -16.02 6.88
C THR A 537 22.12 -17.41 7.51
N THR A 538 21.76 -17.46 8.79
CA THR A 538 21.41 -18.69 9.53
C THR A 538 20.06 -18.50 10.25
N PRO A 539 19.42 -19.56 10.75
CA PRO A 539 18.19 -19.42 11.53
C PRO A 539 18.33 -18.48 12.73
N GLU A 540 19.50 -18.48 13.38
CA GLU A 540 19.80 -17.62 14.54
C GLU A 540 20.03 -16.16 14.17
N GLN A 541 20.09 -15.85 12.87
CA GLN A 541 20.33 -14.51 12.33
C GLN A 541 19.20 -14.02 11.42
N LEU A 542 18.13 -14.78 11.24
CA LEU A 542 17.01 -14.42 10.37
C LEU A 542 15.86 -13.80 11.16
N ALA A 543 15.58 -12.52 10.93
CA ALA A 543 14.35 -11.88 11.36
C ALA A 543 13.31 -11.88 10.22
N VAL A 544 12.03 -12.07 10.54
CA VAL A 544 10.93 -11.96 9.60
C VAL A 544 10.05 -10.75 9.92
N HIS A 545 9.73 -9.97 8.91
CA HIS A 545 8.90 -8.75 9.01
C HIS A 545 7.79 -8.76 7.97
N GLY A 546 6.62 -8.31 8.40
CA GLY A 546 5.47 -8.10 7.51
C GLY A 546 4.42 -7.22 8.17
N ARG A 547 3.67 -6.49 7.33
CA ARG A 547 2.64 -5.54 7.74
C ARG A 547 1.30 -5.90 7.12
N SER A 548 0.17 -5.71 7.84
CA SER A 548 -1.18 -5.99 7.35
C SER A 548 -1.32 -7.48 6.99
N ASN A 549 -1.67 -7.84 5.75
CA ASN A 549 -1.57 -9.23 5.25
C ASN A 549 -0.16 -9.83 5.44
N GLY A 550 0.91 -9.02 5.34
CA GLY A 550 2.26 -9.45 5.72
C GLY A 550 2.42 -9.73 7.21
N GLY A 551 1.62 -9.09 8.07
CA GLY A 551 1.54 -9.41 9.50
C GLY A 551 0.87 -10.77 9.75
N LEU A 552 -0.16 -11.14 8.99
CA LEU A 552 -0.70 -12.50 8.94
C LEU A 552 0.39 -13.49 8.52
N LEU A 553 1.13 -13.18 7.45
CA LEU A 553 2.24 -14.00 6.96
C LEU A 553 3.24 -14.32 8.08
N VAL A 554 3.66 -13.29 8.85
CA VAL A 554 4.59 -13.46 9.97
C VAL A 554 3.96 -14.31 11.08
N GLY A 555 2.70 -14.03 11.45
CA GLY A 555 1.98 -14.80 12.47
C GLY A 555 1.86 -16.28 12.10
N ALA A 556 1.48 -16.57 10.85
CA ALA A 556 1.42 -17.94 10.33
C ALA A 556 2.80 -18.60 10.26
N ALA A 557 3.83 -17.83 9.89
CA ALA A 557 5.20 -18.35 9.78
C ALA A 557 5.73 -18.84 11.13
N ILE A 558 5.59 -18.05 12.19
CA ILE A 558 6.10 -18.44 13.51
C ILE A 558 5.26 -19.52 14.21
N THR A 559 4.01 -19.70 13.83
CA THR A 559 3.18 -20.78 14.36
C THR A 559 3.41 -22.11 13.64
N GLN A 560 3.85 -22.09 12.37
CA GLN A 560 4.14 -23.29 11.59
C GLN A 560 5.62 -23.71 11.70
N HIS A 561 6.56 -22.77 11.62
CA HIS A 561 8.01 -23.01 11.62
C HIS A 561 8.76 -22.01 12.52
N PRO A 562 8.53 -22.03 13.85
CA PRO A 562 9.18 -21.10 14.78
C PRO A 562 10.72 -21.22 14.75
N GLU A 563 11.26 -22.40 14.42
CA GLU A 563 12.69 -22.68 14.39
C GLU A 563 13.47 -21.98 13.27
N LEU A 564 12.79 -21.43 12.28
CA LEU A 564 13.44 -20.75 11.16
C LEU A 564 13.88 -19.32 11.51
N PHE A 565 13.37 -18.74 12.60
CA PHE A 565 13.48 -17.30 12.84
C PHE A 565 14.09 -16.97 14.20
N ALA A 566 15.05 -16.04 14.19
CA ALA A 566 15.64 -15.45 15.39
C ALA A 566 14.78 -14.34 15.99
N ALA A 567 13.97 -13.66 15.16
CA ALA A 567 13.04 -12.62 15.58
C ALA A 567 11.84 -12.53 14.62
N ALA A 568 10.68 -12.09 15.15
CA ALA A 568 9.48 -11.88 14.35
C ALA A 568 8.86 -10.51 14.63
N LEU A 569 8.45 -9.81 13.57
CA LEU A 569 7.92 -8.45 13.60
C LEU A 569 6.56 -8.38 12.87
N PRO A 570 5.48 -9.01 13.40
CA PRO A 570 4.15 -8.85 12.82
C PRO A 570 3.61 -7.46 13.17
N THR A 571 3.30 -6.67 12.15
CA THR A 571 2.81 -5.29 12.29
C THR A 571 1.40 -5.19 11.73
N VAL A 572 0.45 -4.70 12.52
CA VAL A 572 -0.99 -4.54 12.19
C VAL A 572 -1.55 -5.75 11.43
N GLY A 573 -1.26 -6.96 11.93
CA GLY A 573 -1.56 -8.22 11.24
C GLY A 573 -2.98 -8.72 11.44
N VAL A 574 -3.55 -9.38 10.42
CA VAL A 574 -4.82 -10.12 10.52
C VAL A 574 -4.54 -11.47 11.17
N LEU A 575 -4.55 -11.55 12.51
CA LEU A 575 -4.03 -12.69 13.27
C LEU A 575 -5.10 -13.64 13.82
N ASP A 576 -6.39 -13.29 13.67
CA ASP A 576 -7.55 -14.13 13.97
C ASP A 576 -8.41 -14.29 12.72
N MET A 577 -8.16 -15.34 11.96
CA MET A 577 -8.81 -15.57 10.65
C MET A 577 -10.24 -16.07 10.77
N LEU A 578 -10.70 -16.41 11.97
CA LEU A 578 -12.05 -16.91 12.16
C LEU A 578 -13.06 -15.81 12.48
N ARG A 579 -12.56 -14.56 12.72
CA ARG A 579 -13.41 -13.44 13.09
C ARG A 579 -13.15 -12.16 12.30
N TYR A 580 -12.14 -12.13 11.43
CA TYR A 580 -11.71 -10.91 10.72
C TYR A 580 -12.86 -10.24 9.94
N HIS A 581 -13.76 -11.04 9.34
CA HIS A 581 -14.89 -10.58 8.51
C HIS A 581 -15.98 -9.86 9.31
N LEU A 582 -15.96 -9.96 10.66
CA LEU A 582 -16.94 -9.34 11.54
C LEU A 582 -16.60 -7.88 11.91
N PHE A 583 -15.39 -7.40 11.55
CA PHE A 583 -14.92 -6.07 11.93
C PHE A 583 -14.86 -5.15 10.72
N THR A 584 -15.32 -3.92 10.89
CA THR A 584 -15.17 -2.80 9.95
C THR A 584 -15.30 -3.20 8.47
N ILE A 585 -14.17 -3.26 7.72
CA ILE A 585 -14.07 -3.66 6.30
C ILE A 585 -13.66 -5.12 6.11
N GLY A 586 -13.50 -5.89 7.18
CA GLY A 586 -12.96 -7.26 7.07
C GLY A 586 -13.73 -8.16 6.10
N TRP A 587 -15.04 -7.98 5.98
CA TRP A 587 -15.88 -8.67 5.00
C TRP A 587 -15.37 -8.51 3.56
N ALA A 588 -14.73 -7.39 3.24
CA ALA A 588 -14.20 -7.11 1.89
C ALA A 588 -13.02 -8.01 1.51
N TRP A 589 -12.41 -8.74 2.46
CA TRP A 589 -11.26 -9.58 2.21
C TRP A 589 -11.62 -11.04 1.98
N THR A 590 -12.91 -11.39 2.00
CA THR A 590 -13.36 -12.77 1.79
C THR A 590 -13.04 -13.28 0.39
N SER A 591 -12.92 -12.40 -0.60
CA SER A 591 -12.47 -12.74 -1.95
C SER A 591 -11.04 -13.27 -2.01
N ASP A 592 -10.16 -12.86 -1.07
CA ASP A 592 -8.75 -13.29 -1.02
C ASP A 592 -8.52 -14.39 0.03
N TYR A 593 -9.19 -14.29 1.20
CA TYR A 593 -8.99 -15.23 2.31
C TYR A 593 -10.01 -16.38 2.36
N GLY A 594 -11.24 -16.15 1.91
CA GLY A 594 -12.38 -17.02 2.14
C GLY A 594 -13.19 -16.64 3.39
N SER A 595 -14.45 -17.10 3.47
CA SER A 595 -15.34 -16.81 4.59
C SER A 595 -15.33 -17.90 5.66
N PRO A 596 -15.19 -17.59 6.96
CA PRO A 596 -15.39 -18.55 8.03
C PRO A 596 -16.83 -19.11 8.10
N ASP A 597 -17.80 -18.47 7.43
CA ASP A 597 -19.19 -18.93 7.38
C ASP A 597 -19.41 -20.07 6.35
N ASP A 598 -18.48 -20.25 5.40
CA ASP A 598 -18.42 -21.39 4.52
C ASP A 598 -17.61 -22.53 5.16
N ALA A 599 -18.11 -23.75 5.11
CA ALA A 599 -17.49 -24.89 5.81
C ALA A 599 -16.14 -25.33 5.23
N ASP A 600 -15.97 -25.25 3.92
CA ASP A 600 -14.75 -25.65 3.23
C ASP A 600 -13.67 -24.56 3.42
N GLU A 601 -14.05 -23.30 3.29
CA GLU A 601 -13.17 -22.16 3.53
C GLU A 601 -12.78 -22.01 5.01
N PHE A 602 -13.72 -22.27 5.94
CA PHE A 602 -13.42 -22.36 7.37
C PHE A 602 -12.31 -23.37 7.66
N ALA A 603 -12.36 -24.55 7.05
CA ALA A 603 -11.33 -25.56 7.28
C ALA A 603 -9.93 -25.07 6.86
N VAL A 604 -9.84 -24.32 5.75
CA VAL A 604 -8.60 -23.69 5.29
C VAL A 604 -8.14 -22.61 6.26
N LEU A 605 -9.03 -21.67 6.61
CA LEU A 605 -8.74 -20.57 7.51
C LEU A 605 -8.29 -21.05 8.89
N HIS A 606 -9.00 -22.03 9.47
CA HIS A 606 -8.65 -22.65 10.76
C HIS A 606 -7.30 -23.36 10.70
N GLY A 607 -6.95 -23.91 9.53
CA GLY A 607 -5.68 -24.61 9.29
C GLY A 607 -4.44 -23.71 9.48
N TYR A 608 -4.52 -22.43 9.16
CA TYR A 608 -3.41 -21.50 9.25
C TYR A 608 -3.63 -20.30 10.18
N SER A 609 -4.81 -20.09 10.75
CA SER A 609 -5.12 -18.93 11.60
C SER A 609 -4.13 -18.80 12.76
N PRO A 610 -3.31 -17.73 12.82
CA PRO A 610 -2.21 -17.66 13.77
C PRO A 610 -2.65 -17.82 15.24
N LEU A 611 -3.73 -17.15 15.64
CA LEU A 611 -4.26 -17.21 16.99
C LEU A 611 -4.62 -18.63 17.42
N GLN A 612 -5.30 -19.39 16.54
CA GLN A 612 -5.78 -20.75 16.83
C GLN A 612 -4.68 -21.81 16.67
N ARG A 613 -3.54 -21.45 16.09
CA ARG A 613 -2.40 -22.38 15.90
C ARG A 613 -1.33 -22.29 16.98
N LEU A 614 -1.50 -21.41 17.97
CA LEU A 614 -0.56 -21.31 19.09
C LEU A 614 -0.65 -22.57 19.99
N VAL A 615 0.51 -23.15 20.30
CA VAL A 615 0.64 -24.38 21.10
C VAL A 615 1.40 -24.05 22.40
N PRO A 616 0.80 -24.32 23.58
CA PRO A 616 1.47 -24.05 24.85
C PRO A 616 2.78 -24.81 25.01
N GLY A 617 3.82 -24.12 25.50
CA GLY A 617 5.15 -24.68 25.75
C GLY A 617 6.05 -24.74 24.51
N THR A 618 5.60 -24.27 23.34
CA THR A 618 6.45 -24.11 22.17
C THR A 618 7.42 -22.96 22.38
N SER A 619 8.70 -23.16 21.97
CA SER A 619 9.69 -22.09 21.94
C SER A 619 9.50 -21.24 20.68
N TYR A 620 8.69 -20.19 20.81
CA TYR A 620 8.50 -19.21 19.74
C TYR A 620 9.69 -18.24 19.66
N PRO A 621 10.01 -17.68 18.49
CA PRO A 621 11.05 -16.67 18.38
C PRO A 621 10.68 -15.41 19.19
N PRO A 622 11.67 -14.63 19.65
CA PRO A 622 11.44 -13.27 20.10
C PRO A 622 10.51 -12.52 19.17
N THR A 623 9.41 -11.97 19.69
CA THR A 623 8.36 -11.39 18.86
C THR A 623 7.98 -10.00 19.36
N LEU A 624 8.01 -8.99 18.47
CA LEU A 624 7.51 -7.64 18.70
C LEU A 624 6.29 -7.40 17.81
N ILE A 625 5.11 -7.40 18.42
CA ILE A 625 3.83 -7.13 17.75
C ILE A 625 3.57 -5.63 17.82
N CYS A 626 3.44 -4.97 16.64
CA CYS A 626 3.13 -3.55 16.56
C CYS A 626 1.70 -3.34 16.05
N THR A 627 0.93 -2.44 16.69
CA THR A 627 -0.41 -2.07 16.26
C THR A 627 -0.76 -0.65 16.69
N GLY A 628 -1.84 -0.07 16.14
CA GLY A 628 -2.42 1.20 16.55
C GLY A 628 -3.79 0.99 17.21
N ASP A 629 -4.12 1.78 18.22
CA ASP A 629 -5.39 1.67 18.97
C ASP A 629 -6.62 2.22 18.21
N HIS A 630 -6.38 2.98 17.11
CA HIS A 630 -7.39 3.56 16.21
C HIS A 630 -7.34 2.91 14.81
N ASP A 631 -6.76 1.71 14.69
CA ASP A 631 -6.74 0.99 13.41
C ASP A 631 -8.14 0.42 13.12
N ASP A 632 -8.86 1.09 12.21
CA ASP A 632 -10.19 0.70 11.75
C ASP A 632 -10.17 -0.04 10.41
N ARG A 633 -8.98 -0.44 9.95
CA ARG A 633 -8.77 -1.37 8.84
C ARG A 633 -8.54 -2.79 9.34
N VAL A 634 -7.44 -3.00 10.06
CA VAL A 634 -7.14 -4.24 10.77
C VAL A 634 -7.22 -3.95 12.27
N VAL A 635 -8.40 -4.18 12.83
CA VAL A 635 -8.68 -3.80 14.23
C VAL A 635 -7.61 -4.33 15.20
N PRO A 636 -7.23 -3.54 16.22
CA PRO A 636 -6.17 -3.90 17.17
C PRO A 636 -6.44 -5.23 17.90
N ALA A 637 -7.69 -5.65 17.97
CA ALA A 637 -8.11 -6.93 18.56
C ALA A 637 -7.28 -8.13 18.04
N HIS A 638 -6.96 -8.18 16.76
CA HIS A 638 -6.12 -9.21 16.18
C HIS A 638 -4.76 -9.31 16.88
N SER A 639 -4.08 -8.17 16.99
CA SER A 639 -2.76 -8.08 17.61
C SER A 639 -2.82 -8.29 19.13
N LEU A 640 -3.85 -7.76 19.80
CA LEU A 640 -4.02 -7.88 21.26
C LEU A 640 -4.32 -9.32 21.67
N LYS A 641 -5.27 -9.99 21.01
CA LYS A 641 -5.64 -11.39 21.27
C LYS A 641 -4.47 -12.33 20.99
N PHE A 642 -3.82 -12.17 19.83
CA PHE A 642 -2.66 -12.97 19.46
C PHE A 642 -1.50 -12.78 20.43
N GLY A 643 -1.20 -11.55 20.82
CA GLY A 643 -0.14 -11.23 21.77
C GLY A 643 -0.37 -11.85 23.14
N ALA A 644 -1.61 -11.74 23.68
CA ALA A 644 -1.99 -12.34 24.95
C ALA A 644 -1.84 -13.88 24.94
N GLU A 645 -2.29 -14.53 23.86
CA GLU A 645 -2.18 -15.98 23.76
C GLU A 645 -0.75 -16.43 23.45
N LEU A 646 0.02 -15.69 22.65
CA LEU A 646 1.43 -15.99 22.38
C LEU A 646 2.28 -15.89 23.66
N GLN A 647 2.05 -14.86 24.50
CA GLN A 647 2.71 -14.74 25.82
C GLN A 647 2.41 -15.94 26.71
N ARG A 648 1.15 -16.41 26.73
CA ARG A 648 0.74 -17.61 27.49
C ARG A 648 1.36 -18.90 26.96
N CYS A 649 1.52 -19.02 25.65
CA CYS A 649 2.04 -20.22 24.99
C CYS A 649 3.55 -20.29 24.93
N GLN A 650 4.26 -19.17 25.15
CA GLN A 650 5.72 -19.10 25.05
C GLN A 650 6.40 -20.04 26.05
N GLY A 651 7.10 -21.04 25.51
CA GLY A 651 7.91 -22.00 26.30
C GLY A 651 9.42 -21.71 26.28
N GLY A 652 9.84 -20.82 25.36
CA GLY A 652 11.24 -20.43 25.19
C GLY A 652 11.63 -19.17 25.98
N PRO A 653 12.89 -18.76 25.92
CA PRO A 653 13.40 -17.57 26.62
C PRO A 653 13.13 -16.26 25.89
N GLY A 654 12.67 -16.30 24.64
CA GLY A 654 12.46 -15.11 23.80
C GLY A 654 11.32 -14.22 24.30
N PRO A 655 11.50 -12.88 24.33
CA PRO A 655 10.43 -11.98 24.73
C PRO A 655 9.29 -11.94 23.69
N VAL A 656 8.05 -11.83 24.18
CA VAL A 656 6.86 -11.53 23.39
C VAL A 656 6.32 -10.19 23.86
N LEU A 657 6.48 -9.16 23.05
CA LEU A 657 6.16 -7.79 23.41
C LEU A 657 5.09 -7.22 22.48
N LEU A 658 4.20 -6.41 23.04
CA LEU A 658 3.24 -5.61 22.28
C LEU A 658 3.66 -4.14 22.36
N ARG A 659 3.73 -3.49 21.20
CA ARG A 659 3.90 -2.05 21.04
C ARG A 659 2.62 -1.48 20.45
N VAL A 660 1.81 -0.84 21.28
CA VAL A 660 0.53 -0.27 20.86
C VAL A 660 0.66 1.24 20.80
N ASP A 661 0.64 1.80 19.61
CA ASP A 661 0.61 3.25 19.43
C ASP A 661 -0.77 3.81 19.74
N THR A 662 -0.82 4.82 20.58
CA THR A 662 -2.05 5.53 20.92
C THR A 662 -2.33 6.62 19.88
N ARG A 663 -3.61 6.78 19.48
CA ARG A 663 -4.05 7.70 18.41
C ARG A 663 -3.33 7.42 17.09
N ALA A 664 -3.22 6.15 16.73
CA ALA A 664 -2.63 5.69 15.48
C ALA A 664 -3.51 4.63 14.82
N GLY A 665 -3.73 4.78 13.52
CA GLY A 665 -4.46 3.83 12.68
C GLY A 665 -3.53 2.86 11.94
N HIS A 666 -3.99 2.37 10.77
CA HIS A 666 -3.29 1.35 9.97
C HIS A 666 -1.93 1.82 9.40
N GLY A 667 -1.61 3.10 9.48
CA GLY A 667 -0.32 3.69 9.11
C GLY A 667 -0.39 4.86 8.15
N MET A 668 -1.49 5.07 7.42
CA MET A 668 -1.69 6.30 6.66
C MET A 668 -1.86 7.48 7.62
N GLY A 669 -1.23 8.63 7.28
CA GLY A 669 -1.35 9.84 8.10
C GLY A 669 -0.63 9.80 9.45
N LYS A 670 0.16 8.76 9.75
CA LYS A 670 0.95 8.71 10.97
C LYS A 670 2.00 9.83 10.96
N PRO A 671 2.12 10.63 12.03
CA PRO A 671 3.13 11.68 12.13
C PRO A 671 4.54 11.15 11.86
N ALA A 672 5.35 11.92 11.13
CA ALA A 672 6.68 11.48 10.69
C ALA A 672 7.57 11.02 11.87
N ARG A 673 7.54 11.76 13.00
CA ARG A 673 8.27 11.38 14.22
C ARG A 673 7.79 10.06 14.84
N ALA A 674 6.50 9.78 14.82
CA ALA A 674 5.93 8.54 15.37
C ALA A 674 6.30 7.34 14.48
N LEU A 675 6.30 7.53 13.16
CA LEU A 675 6.74 6.52 12.19
C LEU A 675 8.24 6.19 12.37
N ALA A 676 9.08 7.22 12.55
CA ALA A 676 10.51 7.03 12.80
C ALA A 676 10.78 6.22 14.09
N ALA A 677 10.01 6.50 15.16
CA ALA A 677 10.12 5.78 16.43
C ALA A 677 9.66 4.31 16.29
N GLU A 678 8.56 4.05 15.57
CA GLU A 678 8.11 2.67 15.28
C GLU A 678 9.18 1.87 14.55
N TYR A 679 9.76 2.45 13.50
CA TYR A 679 10.81 1.80 12.73
C TYR A 679 12.07 1.54 13.57
N ALA A 680 12.47 2.50 14.42
CA ALA A 680 13.60 2.34 15.30
C ALA A 680 13.41 1.20 16.31
N ASP A 681 12.22 1.11 16.93
CA ASP A 681 11.90 0.04 17.87
C ASP A 681 11.94 -1.34 17.20
N GLN A 682 11.36 -1.48 16.02
CA GLN A 682 11.39 -2.74 15.25
C GLN A 682 12.81 -3.15 14.88
N LEU A 683 13.61 -2.21 14.39
CA LEU A 683 14.99 -2.47 13.98
C LEU A 683 15.91 -2.78 15.17
N ALA A 684 15.77 -2.06 16.27
CA ALA A 684 16.55 -2.32 17.49
C ALA A 684 16.23 -3.70 18.05
N PHE A 685 14.94 -4.08 18.06
CA PHE A 685 14.51 -5.42 18.50
C PHE A 685 15.06 -6.52 17.58
N ALA A 686 14.92 -6.39 16.26
CA ALA A 686 15.47 -7.34 15.32
C ALA A 686 17.01 -7.45 15.45
N ALA A 687 17.71 -6.33 15.59
CA ALA A 687 19.16 -6.29 15.73
C ALA A 687 19.65 -7.03 16.98
N GLU A 688 18.99 -6.83 18.13
CA GLU A 688 19.30 -7.52 19.38
C GLU A 688 19.23 -9.05 19.23
N HIS A 689 18.14 -9.52 18.62
CA HIS A 689 17.85 -10.96 18.55
C HIS A 689 18.51 -11.68 17.37
N THR A 690 19.02 -10.96 16.38
CA THR A 690 19.80 -11.52 15.26
C THR A 690 21.30 -11.32 15.40
N GLY A 691 21.74 -10.60 16.44
CA GLY A 691 23.14 -10.27 16.67
C GLY A 691 23.71 -9.18 15.75
N LEU A 692 22.86 -8.30 15.18
CA LEU A 692 23.33 -7.15 14.41
C LEU A 692 23.83 -6.07 15.37
N ALA A 693 25.15 -5.84 15.39
CA ALA A 693 25.71 -4.74 16.16
C ALA A 693 25.51 -3.39 15.41
N PRO A 694 24.81 -2.39 15.98
CA PRO A 694 24.53 -1.14 15.28
C PRO A 694 25.73 -0.16 15.26
N THR A 695 26.97 -0.67 15.45
CA THR A 695 28.20 0.14 15.54
C THR A 695 28.46 0.97 14.29
N LEU A 696 28.11 0.46 13.11
CA LEU A 696 28.28 1.18 11.84
C LEU A 696 27.39 2.43 11.74
N LEU A 697 26.30 2.51 12.51
CA LEU A 697 25.44 3.69 12.56
C LEU A 697 26.07 4.85 13.32
N HIS A 698 26.99 4.58 14.28
CA HIS A 698 27.68 5.62 15.03
C HIS A 698 28.56 6.50 14.13
N ASP A 699 29.13 5.92 13.06
CA ASP A 699 29.92 6.66 12.08
C ASP A 699 29.04 7.42 11.07
N LEU A 700 27.85 6.89 10.76
CA LEU A 700 26.94 7.46 9.78
C LEU A 700 26.14 8.66 10.35
N VAL A 701 25.58 8.50 11.55
CA VAL A 701 24.67 9.50 12.18
C VAL A 701 25.28 10.89 12.32
N PRO A 702 26.56 11.11 12.70
CA PRO A 702 27.14 12.46 12.79
C PRO A 702 27.19 13.22 11.46
N HIS A 703 27.09 12.52 10.34
CA HIS A 703 27.14 13.12 9.00
C HIS A 703 25.76 13.47 8.44
N LEU A 704 24.67 12.98 9.03
CA LEU A 704 23.30 13.19 8.56
C LEU A 704 22.78 14.64 8.64
N GLY A 705 23.44 15.52 9.43
CA GLY A 705 23.05 16.92 9.60
C GLY A 705 23.96 17.94 8.92
N ARG A 706 25.00 17.52 8.22
CA ARG A 706 25.94 18.43 7.56
C ARG A 706 25.68 18.45 6.06
N GLY A 707 24.87 19.40 5.58
CA GLY A 707 24.77 19.67 4.16
C GLY A 707 26.16 19.90 3.56
N SER A 708 26.68 18.95 2.83
CA SER A 708 27.97 19.08 2.14
C SER A 708 27.81 20.02 0.93
N SER A 709 28.39 21.20 1.02
CA SER A 709 28.84 21.94 -0.16
C SER A 709 30.02 21.21 -0.77
N SER A 710 29.80 20.14 -1.49
CA SER A 710 30.81 19.48 -2.31
C SER A 710 30.26 19.20 -3.70
N THR A 711 30.90 19.80 -4.67
CA THR A 711 30.74 19.58 -6.10
C THR A 711 30.84 18.07 -6.41
N ALA A 712 29.72 17.44 -6.63
CA ALA A 712 29.64 16.03 -7.04
C ALA A 712 30.31 15.86 -8.41
N ARG A 713 31.44 15.16 -8.45
CA ARG A 713 31.96 14.58 -9.68
C ARG A 713 31.02 13.45 -10.07
N THR A 714 30.30 13.63 -11.17
CA THR A 714 29.56 12.57 -11.87
C THR A 714 30.56 11.48 -12.30
N LYS A 715 30.65 10.41 -11.56
CA LYS A 715 31.25 9.17 -12.08
C LYS A 715 30.15 8.36 -12.78
N SER A 716 30.32 8.17 -14.08
CA SER A 716 29.49 7.30 -14.90
C SER A 716 29.57 5.87 -14.35
N LEU A 717 28.44 5.30 -13.99
CA LEU A 717 28.28 3.89 -13.68
C LEU A 717 28.23 3.09 -14.98
N THR A 718 29.39 2.64 -15.47
CA THR A 718 29.51 1.59 -16.48
C THR A 718 30.35 0.49 -15.89
N SER A 719 29.74 -0.53 -15.31
CA SER A 719 30.16 -1.93 -15.38
C SER A 719 29.10 -2.81 -14.68
N VAL A 720 28.11 -3.20 -15.44
CA VAL A 720 27.30 -4.39 -15.12
C VAL A 720 27.97 -5.53 -15.90
N THR A 721 28.55 -6.47 -15.20
CA THR A 721 29.06 -7.70 -15.80
C THR A 721 27.88 -8.56 -16.21
N PRO A 722 27.71 -8.93 -17.51
CA PRO A 722 26.61 -9.79 -17.92
C PRO A 722 26.79 -11.20 -17.38
N VAL A 723 25.75 -11.76 -16.81
CA VAL A 723 25.66 -13.18 -16.46
C VAL A 723 25.58 -14.00 -17.75
N PRO A 724 26.33 -15.11 -17.89
CA PRO A 724 26.23 -15.99 -19.07
C PRO A 724 24.85 -16.64 -19.12
N GLN A 725 24.20 -16.58 -20.30
CA GLN A 725 22.99 -17.34 -20.58
C GLN A 725 23.31 -18.83 -20.67
N PRO A 726 22.46 -19.73 -20.14
CA PRO A 726 22.58 -21.16 -20.40
C PRO A 726 22.25 -21.47 -21.87
N PRO A 727 22.84 -22.53 -22.44
CA PRO A 727 22.62 -22.91 -23.84
C PRO A 727 21.16 -23.35 -24.07
N ARG A 728 20.66 -23.07 -25.30
CA ARG A 728 19.30 -23.30 -25.81
C ARG A 728 18.87 -24.78 -25.73
#